data_531d3e49cff917229ef9c1dbdead6e28
#
_entry.id   531d3e49cff917229ef9c1dbdead6e28
#
_cell.length_a   1.000
_cell.length_b   1.000
_cell.length_c   1.000
_cell.angle_alpha   90.00
_cell.angle_beta   90.00
_cell.angle_gamma   90.00
#
_symmetry.space_group_name_H-M   'P 1'
#
loop_
_entity.id
_entity.type
_entity.pdbx_description
1 polymer ?
#
loop_
_entity_poly.entity_id
_entity_poly.type
_entity_poly.pdbx_seq_one_letter_code
_entity_poly.pdbx_strand_id
1 'polypeptide(L)'
;MEKNLAKNYNPKDFEERIYEMWENNGCFKAEVDRDKKPFTIVMPPPNITGQLHMGHALDQTLQDVLTRWKRMEGYSALWLPGSDHASIATEVKVVNKIREEEGLEKEDLGREEFLKRAWAWKEEYGGRITRQCRKLGDSCDWSKERFTMDEGCNKAVKTFFIKLYEKGLIYRGNRLINWCPKCGTSLSDAEVEHEDRNGKYWYFRYPAADGGEGIVVATSRPETMFADEAIAVHPSDERYKSLVGKKVILPLVGKEIPVIEDTYPDPEKGTGAVKITPAHDPNDFEVGLRAGLKRPSCINKDATMNELAGKYAGMDRYECRQAWVADLEAAGYLVKTEEKIIPVGECYRCNTVIEPMLSDQWFVAMEELAKPAIEAAKSGKLIHVPDRFEKTYLRWLEEIRDWCISRQLWWGHRIPAYYCQDCGEIVVDYDMPTVCPKCGCTHFRQDEDVLDTWFSSALWPFSTLGWPEKTKELEYFYPTDVLVTGYDIIFFWVVRMVFSGLEAMEEVPFHHVYVHGLVRDAQGRKMSKSLGNGIDPLEVIDRYGADALRFMLTTGITPGNDMRFKEDRLESCRNFANKLWNASRFVIMNLLDEDGNFKEMAKCCKDCCGRACGDTTDFSNIALRDEDKWIISKVNEAVEYVTAAMEKYDLAMAGQRVYDLIWNEYCDWYIELVKARLWGDDEEDKKVVRFTLVMCLKNMLKLLHPFMPFITEEIWSFLPHGEEQKDNPDNYLIKASWPKFSLSCVFPAASRKLETAMEAIRAIRNIRAEVEAAPSKKLRAVILTNQDNGNIIAAGERYIKNLANITEITFTDDKKQVPDEAMSAVVDGAEIYIPLEDLIDFAAEYDRLLKEKKRLEGEVKRVEGKLSNQGFISKAPEKVINEEKDKKIKYEDMLAKVSARLGTVAKKAGK
;
A
#
# COMPACT_ATOMS: atom_id res chain seq x y z
N MET A 1 -3.86 29.02 28.65
CA MET A 1 -4.22 27.83 27.94
C MET A 1 -5.53 27.29 28.49
N GLU A 2 -6.48 26.90 27.63
CA GLU A 2 -7.64 26.16 28.11
C GLU A 2 -7.16 24.86 28.76
N LYS A 3 -7.63 24.62 30.00
CA LYS A 3 -7.18 23.46 30.80
C LYS A 3 -7.88 22.14 30.45
N ASN A 4 -8.69 22.09 29.39
CA ASN A 4 -9.44 20.91 28.96
C ASN A 4 -9.55 20.84 27.43
N LEU A 5 -9.72 19.61 26.90
CA LEU A 5 -9.99 19.38 25.47
C LEU A 5 -11.28 20.08 25.01
N ALA A 6 -11.27 20.56 23.78
CA ALA A 6 -12.47 21.13 23.14
C ALA A 6 -13.65 20.14 23.16
N LYS A 7 -14.89 20.65 23.16
CA LYS A 7 -16.09 19.83 23.23
C LYS A 7 -16.21 18.87 22.03
N ASN A 8 -15.82 19.32 20.86
CA ASN A 8 -15.90 18.57 19.61
C ASN A 8 -14.51 18.26 19.10
N TYR A 9 -14.30 17.05 18.60
CA TYR A 9 -13.07 16.68 17.90
C TYR A 9 -13.04 17.35 16.52
N ASN A 10 -12.00 18.14 16.27
CA ASN A 10 -11.73 18.74 14.96
C ASN A 10 -10.22 18.73 14.70
N PRO A 11 -9.71 17.87 13.80
CA PRO A 11 -8.27 17.74 13.55
C PRO A 11 -7.61 19.02 13.05
N LYS A 12 -8.36 19.89 12.34
CA LYS A 12 -7.84 21.16 11.83
C LYS A 12 -7.38 22.13 12.91
N ASP A 13 -7.86 21.97 14.15
CA ASP A 13 -7.53 22.86 15.24
C ASP A 13 -6.11 22.61 15.80
N PHE A 14 -5.50 21.45 15.52
CA PHE A 14 -4.22 21.08 16.14
C PHE A 14 -3.20 20.41 15.21
N GLU A 15 -3.57 19.77 14.09
CA GLU A 15 -2.64 19.01 13.25
C GLU A 15 -1.45 19.86 12.77
N GLU A 16 -1.70 21.05 12.22
CA GLU A 16 -0.66 21.93 11.70
C GLU A 16 0.25 22.44 12.83
N ARG A 17 -0.34 22.91 13.93
CA ARG A 17 0.39 23.37 15.13
C ARG A 17 1.28 22.29 15.75
N ILE A 18 0.79 21.05 15.82
CA ILE A 18 1.56 19.92 16.36
C ILE A 18 2.73 19.58 15.45
N TYR A 19 2.51 19.54 14.13
CA TYR A 19 3.58 19.25 13.19
C TYR A 19 4.71 20.29 13.26
N GLU A 20 4.35 21.58 13.25
CA GLU A 20 5.30 22.67 13.43
C GLU A 20 6.05 22.58 14.77
N MET A 21 5.35 22.22 15.85
CA MET A 21 5.96 21.99 17.14
C MET A 21 7.01 20.87 17.09
N TRP A 22 6.72 19.74 16.49
CA TRP A 22 7.67 18.64 16.35
C TRP A 22 8.90 19.02 15.53
N GLU A 23 8.69 19.68 14.38
CA GLU A 23 9.78 20.10 13.48
C GLU A 23 10.69 21.15 14.16
N ASN A 24 10.11 22.17 14.77
CA ASN A 24 10.83 23.23 15.45
C ASN A 24 11.64 22.74 16.67
N ASN A 25 11.17 21.70 17.35
CA ASN A 25 11.87 21.08 18.48
C ASN A 25 12.77 19.91 18.07
N GLY A 26 13.01 19.71 16.77
CA GLY A 26 13.93 18.70 16.26
C GLY A 26 13.54 17.26 16.59
N CYS A 27 12.22 16.98 16.78
CA CYS A 27 11.75 15.66 17.17
C CYS A 27 12.02 14.57 16.13
N PHE A 28 12.26 14.95 14.88
CA PHE A 28 12.52 14.06 13.77
C PHE A 28 14.00 13.82 13.48
N LYS A 29 14.90 14.63 14.09
CA LYS A 29 16.34 14.53 13.81
C LYS A 29 16.92 13.23 14.35
N ALA A 30 17.73 12.59 13.52
CA ALA A 30 18.52 11.43 13.90
C ALA A 30 20.01 11.80 13.87
N GLU A 31 20.69 11.58 14.97
CA GLU A 31 22.12 11.85 15.12
C GLU A 31 22.90 10.54 15.26
N VAL A 32 24.17 10.58 14.87
CA VAL A 32 25.11 9.50 15.13
C VAL A 32 25.38 9.45 16.63
N ASP A 33 24.75 8.51 17.32
CA ASP A 33 24.84 8.29 18.76
C ASP A 33 25.22 6.81 19.00
N ARG A 34 26.49 6.56 19.32
CA ARG A 34 27.01 5.20 19.49
C ARG A 34 26.51 4.49 20.75
N ASP A 35 25.83 5.20 21.65
CA ASP A 35 25.15 4.62 22.81
C ASP A 35 23.76 4.07 22.47
N LYS A 36 23.23 4.44 21.30
CA LYS A 36 21.97 3.94 20.76
C LYS A 36 22.19 3.02 19.57
N LYS A 37 21.25 2.15 19.34
CA LYS A 37 21.19 1.36 18.10
C LYS A 37 20.60 2.24 16.98
N PRO A 38 21.17 2.21 15.75
CA PRO A 38 20.53 2.84 14.61
C PRO A 38 19.27 2.06 14.20
N PHE A 39 18.31 2.77 13.63
CA PHE A 39 17.22 2.22 12.83
C PHE A 39 17.02 3.15 11.64
N THR A 40 17.19 2.64 10.44
CA THR A 40 17.23 3.47 9.25
C THR A 40 16.23 2.99 8.20
N ILE A 41 15.42 3.91 7.72
CA ILE A 41 14.61 3.77 6.51
C ILE A 41 15.00 4.88 5.54
N VAL A 42 15.29 4.52 4.30
CA VAL A 42 15.37 5.49 3.19
C VAL A 42 14.02 5.50 2.48
N MET A 43 13.42 6.69 2.39
CA MET A 43 12.12 6.84 1.71
C MET A 43 12.28 6.49 0.22
N PRO A 44 11.39 5.67 -0.37
CA PRO A 44 11.29 5.60 -1.82
C PRO A 44 11.07 7.02 -2.37
N PRO A 45 12.06 7.58 -3.09
CA PRO A 45 12.00 9.00 -3.42
C PRO A 45 10.88 9.25 -4.44
N PRO A 46 9.84 10.04 -4.12
CA PRO A 46 8.78 10.33 -5.06
C PRO A 46 9.30 11.05 -6.31
N ASN A 47 8.78 10.65 -7.47
CA ASN A 47 9.09 11.28 -8.75
C ASN A 47 8.52 12.71 -8.78
N ILE A 48 9.32 13.69 -9.22
CA ILE A 48 8.89 15.09 -9.36
C ILE A 48 7.94 15.33 -10.56
N THR A 49 7.08 14.36 -10.86
CA THR A 49 6.16 14.39 -12.02
C THR A 49 4.76 14.93 -11.70
N GLY A 50 4.51 15.27 -10.44
CA GLY A 50 3.23 15.81 -9.98
C GLY A 50 3.00 15.62 -8.49
N GLN A 51 1.73 15.70 -8.07
CA GLN A 51 1.36 15.51 -6.66
C GLN A 51 1.38 14.03 -6.27
N LEU A 52 1.56 13.79 -4.96
CA LEU A 52 1.41 12.48 -4.35
C LEU A 52 -0.02 11.95 -4.53
N HIS A 53 -0.14 10.65 -4.62
CA HIS A 53 -1.42 9.93 -4.69
C HIS A 53 -1.55 8.97 -3.49
N MET A 54 -2.69 8.32 -3.37
CA MET A 54 -3.00 7.45 -2.24
C MET A 54 -2.01 6.29 -2.03
N GLY A 55 -1.35 5.81 -3.11
CA GLY A 55 -0.27 4.81 -3.01
C GLY A 55 0.95 5.33 -2.25
N HIS A 56 1.36 6.58 -2.48
CA HIS A 56 2.42 7.22 -1.70
C HIS A 56 2.01 7.41 -0.24
N ALA A 57 0.75 7.81 0.02
CA ALA A 57 0.27 7.96 1.38
C ALA A 57 0.30 6.63 2.16
N LEU A 58 -0.01 5.51 1.50
CA LEU A 58 0.14 4.16 2.08
C LEU A 58 1.61 3.87 2.41
N ASP A 59 2.48 3.97 1.41
CA ASP A 59 3.91 3.68 1.54
C ASP A 59 4.57 4.49 2.65
N GLN A 60 4.35 5.81 2.67
CA GLN A 60 4.89 6.72 3.67
C GLN A 60 4.32 6.45 5.07
N THR A 61 3.02 6.17 5.17
CA THR A 61 2.40 5.87 6.46
C THR A 61 2.99 4.61 7.11
N LEU A 62 3.25 3.55 6.33
CA LEU A 62 3.88 2.33 6.83
C LEU A 62 5.29 2.59 7.36
N GLN A 63 6.09 3.38 6.64
CA GLN A 63 7.44 3.78 7.05
C GLN A 63 7.41 4.62 8.33
N ASP A 64 6.49 5.59 8.40
CA ASP A 64 6.38 6.47 9.57
C ASP A 64 5.97 5.72 10.84
N VAL A 65 5.05 4.75 10.72
CA VAL A 65 4.65 3.88 11.85
C VAL A 65 5.87 3.14 12.42
N LEU A 66 6.69 2.54 11.56
CA LEU A 66 7.90 1.83 11.98
C LEU A 66 8.93 2.77 12.60
N THR A 67 9.15 3.93 11.99
CA THR A 67 10.11 4.94 12.47
C THR A 67 9.70 5.50 13.82
N ARG A 68 8.43 5.87 14.02
CA ARG A 68 7.91 6.38 15.30
C ARG A 68 8.02 5.33 16.39
N TRP A 69 7.65 4.07 16.09
CA TRP A 69 7.79 2.96 17.01
C TRP A 69 9.24 2.79 17.48
N LYS A 70 10.20 2.70 16.54
CA LYS A 70 11.62 2.51 16.87
C LYS A 70 12.21 3.72 17.61
N ARG A 71 11.78 4.92 17.29
CA ARG A 71 12.14 6.12 18.04
C ARG A 71 11.68 6.02 19.50
N MET A 72 10.46 5.56 19.75
CA MET A 72 9.94 5.33 21.10
C MET A 72 10.63 4.16 21.82
N GLU A 73 11.18 3.17 21.10
CA GLU A 73 12.03 2.11 21.65
C GLU A 73 13.45 2.62 22.02
N GLY A 74 13.79 3.86 21.71
CA GLY A 74 15.07 4.49 22.06
C GLY A 74 16.16 4.35 21.01
N TYR A 75 15.84 3.88 19.79
CA TYR A 75 16.79 3.86 18.67
C TYR A 75 17.11 5.27 18.19
N SER A 76 18.29 5.48 17.61
CA SER A 76 18.54 6.61 16.72
C SER A 76 17.86 6.31 15.38
N ALA A 77 16.59 6.75 15.26
CA ALA A 77 15.74 6.37 14.14
C ALA A 77 15.80 7.42 13.03
N LEU A 78 16.48 7.09 11.94
CA LEU A 78 16.58 7.93 10.74
C LEU A 78 15.54 7.48 9.71
N TRP A 79 14.61 8.37 9.39
CA TRP A 79 13.83 8.27 8.16
C TRP A 79 14.29 9.36 7.21
N LEU A 80 15.06 8.96 6.19
CA LEU A 80 15.71 9.88 5.26
C LEU A 80 14.77 10.18 4.08
N PRO A 81 14.30 11.44 3.92
CA PRO A 81 13.45 11.84 2.82
C PRO A 81 14.25 12.23 1.58
N GLY A 82 13.57 12.24 0.43
CA GLY A 82 14.13 12.77 -0.78
C GLY A 82 13.18 12.67 -1.95
N SER A 83 13.66 13.05 -3.15
CA SER A 83 12.90 13.00 -4.39
C SER A 83 13.75 12.51 -5.55
N ASP A 84 13.09 11.88 -6.55
CA ASP A 84 13.73 11.36 -7.76
C ASP A 84 13.49 12.31 -8.95
N HIS A 85 14.55 12.52 -9.72
CA HIS A 85 14.49 13.33 -10.94
C HIS A 85 13.66 12.68 -12.06
N ALA A 86 13.48 11.34 -12.01
CA ALA A 86 12.58 10.56 -12.87
C ALA A 86 12.74 10.80 -14.37
N SER A 87 13.99 10.87 -14.84
CA SER A 87 14.42 11.05 -16.25
C SER A 87 13.31 11.24 -17.29
N ILE A 88 12.86 10.14 -17.92
CA ILE A 88 11.85 10.15 -19.00
C ILE A 88 10.54 10.82 -18.54
N ALA A 89 10.09 10.50 -17.35
CA ALA A 89 8.78 10.94 -16.87
C ALA A 89 8.73 12.45 -16.64
N THR A 90 9.79 13.03 -16.11
CA THR A 90 9.92 14.48 -15.91
C THR A 90 10.16 15.21 -17.22
N GLU A 91 11.05 14.68 -18.08
CA GLU A 91 11.30 15.30 -19.39
C GLU A 91 10.02 15.43 -20.22
N VAL A 92 9.20 14.37 -20.31
CA VAL A 92 7.90 14.39 -20.99
C VAL A 92 6.97 15.46 -20.41
N LYS A 93 6.96 15.66 -19.10
CA LYS A 93 6.13 16.68 -18.46
C LYS A 93 6.59 18.09 -18.76
N VAL A 94 7.89 18.32 -18.71
CA VAL A 94 8.50 19.62 -19.04
C VAL A 94 8.28 19.97 -20.52
N VAL A 95 8.50 19.00 -21.43
CA VAL A 95 8.23 19.19 -22.87
C VAL A 95 6.77 19.53 -23.13
N ASN A 96 5.83 18.82 -22.50
CA ASN A 96 4.40 19.11 -22.66
C ASN A 96 4.05 20.51 -22.14
N LYS A 97 4.61 20.93 -21.00
CA LYS A 97 4.40 22.29 -20.44
C LYS A 97 4.94 23.37 -21.40
N ILE A 98 6.14 23.17 -21.93
CA ILE A 98 6.75 24.10 -22.93
C ILE A 98 5.86 24.18 -24.17
N ARG A 99 5.39 23.05 -24.67
CA ARG A 99 4.52 23.00 -25.86
C ARG A 99 3.17 23.69 -25.60
N GLU A 100 2.58 23.51 -24.44
CA GLU A 100 1.30 24.12 -24.06
C GLU A 100 1.40 25.62 -23.78
N GLU A 101 2.46 26.06 -23.10
CA GLU A 101 2.61 27.47 -22.67
C GLU A 101 3.36 28.35 -23.70
N GLU A 102 4.36 27.79 -24.42
CA GLU A 102 5.24 28.52 -25.29
C GLU A 102 5.07 28.16 -26.77
N GLY A 103 4.44 27.04 -27.10
CA GLY A 103 4.28 26.55 -28.48
C GLY A 103 5.58 26.07 -29.12
N LEU A 104 6.60 25.73 -28.30
CA LEU A 104 7.95 25.34 -28.76
C LEU A 104 8.19 23.85 -28.47
N GLU A 105 9.11 23.25 -29.25
CA GLU A 105 9.69 21.95 -28.96
C GLU A 105 11.02 22.14 -28.20
N LYS A 106 11.52 21.09 -27.55
CA LYS A 106 12.77 21.18 -26.78
C LYS A 106 13.98 21.48 -27.65
N GLU A 107 13.95 21.01 -28.92
CA GLU A 107 14.98 21.22 -29.92
C GLU A 107 15.09 22.70 -30.32
N ASP A 108 13.97 23.44 -30.31
CA ASP A 108 13.95 24.89 -30.61
C ASP A 108 14.66 25.69 -29.51
N LEU A 109 14.66 25.19 -28.26
CA LEU A 109 15.28 25.85 -27.12
C LEU A 109 16.78 25.51 -27.01
N GLY A 110 17.18 24.31 -27.42
CA GLY A 110 18.47 23.74 -27.10
C GLY A 110 18.60 23.24 -25.66
N ARG A 111 19.63 22.41 -25.42
CA ARG A 111 19.80 21.67 -24.18
C ARG A 111 19.88 22.55 -22.91
N GLU A 112 20.68 23.62 -22.99
CA GLU A 112 20.91 24.49 -21.81
C GLU A 112 19.63 25.18 -21.34
N GLU A 113 18.86 25.72 -22.27
CA GLU A 113 17.64 26.45 -21.97
C GLU A 113 16.50 25.51 -21.53
N PHE A 114 16.44 24.30 -22.12
CA PHE A 114 15.57 23.26 -21.66
C PHE A 114 15.87 22.83 -20.20
N LEU A 115 17.15 22.63 -19.87
CA LEU A 115 17.56 22.24 -18.52
C LEU A 115 17.20 23.30 -17.46
N LYS A 116 17.26 24.59 -17.79
CA LYS A 116 16.79 25.65 -16.87
C LYS A 116 15.31 25.48 -16.52
N ARG A 117 14.47 25.14 -17.50
CA ARG A 117 13.04 24.88 -17.27
C ARG A 117 12.81 23.61 -16.48
N ALA A 118 13.61 22.58 -16.72
CA ALA A 118 13.54 21.33 -15.95
C ALA A 118 13.93 21.53 -14.46
N TRP A 119 14.94 22.36 -14.18
CA TRP A 119 15.29 22.73 -12.81
C TRP A 119 14.21 23.60 -12.15
N ALA A 120 13.60 24.55 -12.87
CA ALA A 120 12.47 25.31 -12.35
C ALA A 120 11.27 24.43 -12.02
N TRP A 121 11.00 23.43 -12.87
CA TRP A 121 9.99 22.40 -12.62
C TRP A 121 10.29 21.64 -11.29
N LYS A 122 11.55 21.23 -11.08
CA LYS A 122 11.98 20.54 -9.84
C LYS A 122 11.71 21.39 -8.60
N GLU A 123 12.01 22.69 -8.62
CA GLU A 123 11.75 23.57 -7.47
C GLU A 123 10.25 23.69 -7.17
N GLU A 124 9.41 23.82 -8.21
CA GLU A 124 7.96 23.92 -8.05
C GLU A 124 7.35 22.65 -7.44
N TYR A 125 7.64 21.50 -8.03
CA TYR A 125 6.99 20.23 -7.66
C TYR A 125 7.63 19.54 -6.47
N GLY A 126 8.93 19.65 -6.27
CA GLY A 126 9.63 19.14 -5.08
C GLY A 126 9.07 19.80 -3.80
N GLY A 127 8.97 21.12 -3.76
CA GLY A 127 8.38 21.82 -2.62
C GLY A 127 6.91 21.50 -2.35
N ARG A 128 6.14 21.10 -3.39
CA ARG A 128 4.75 20.66 -3.22
C ARG A 128 4.68 19.27 -2.58
N ILE A 129 5.51 18.33 -3.03
CA ILE A 129 5.61 16.98 -2.47
C ILE A 129 5.94 17.05 -0.97
N THR A 130 6.96 17.82 -0.59
CA THR A 130 7.38 17.98 0.78
C THR A 130 6.26 18.55 1.69
N ARG A 131 5.45 19.49 1.18
CA ARG A 131 4.26 19.99 1.91
C ARG A 131 3.18 18.93 2.09
N GLN A 132 2.99 18.04 1.08
CA GLN A 132 2.04 16.93 1.18
C GLN A 132 2.46 15.90 2.25
N CYS A 133 3.75 15.57 2.30
CA CYS A 133 4.31 14.68 3.33
C CYS A 133 4.10 15.27 4.73
N ARG A 134 4.37 16.58 4.93
CA ARG A 134 4.12 17.23 6.21
C ARG A 134 2.65 17.19 6.65
N LYS A 135 1.73 17.38 5.71
CA LYS A 135 0.29 17.27 5.99
C LYS A 135 -0.15 15.85 6.35
N LEU A 136 0.51 14.82 5.80
CA LEU A 136 0.28 13.43 6.18
C LEU A 136 0.83 13.10 7.57
N GLY A 137 1.77 13.91 8.08
CA GLY A 137 2.40 13.74 9.37
C GLY A 137 3.71 12.94 9.32
N ASP A 138 4.38 12.91 8.20
CA ASP A 138 5.62 12.16 8.02
C ASP A 138 6.74 12.71 8.92
N SER A 139 7.30 11.86 9.79
CA SER A 139 8.34 12.24 10.77
C SER A 139 9.76 12.07 10.21
N CYS A 140 9.96 12.53 8.97
CA CYS A 140 11.26 12.51 8.30
C CYS A 140 12.26 13.48 8.92
N ASP A 141 13.54 13.16 8.87
CA ASP A 141 14.60 14.14 9.14
C ASP A 141 14.79 15.06 7.92
N TRP A 142 13.98 16.13 7.84
CA TRP A 142 14.01 17.08 6.73
C TRP A 142 15.34 17.81 6.57
N SER A 143 16.19 17.83 7.60
CA SER A 143 17.53 18.42 7.50
C SER A 143 18.48 17.58 6.64
N LYS A 144 18.10 16.33 6.35
CA LYS A 144 18.83 15.37 5.52
C LYS A 144 18.12 15.07 4.21
N GLU A 145 17.17 15.92 3.77
CA GLU A 145 16.47 15.75 2.50
C GLU A 145 17.45 15.71 1.33
N ARG A 146 17.27 14.75 0.43
CA ARG A 146 18.15 14.51 -0.72
C ARG A 146 17.37 14.55 -2.05
N PHE A 147 18.11 14.82 -3.09
CA PHE A 147 17.63 14.74 -4.48
C PHE A 147 18.58 13.87 -5.29
N THR A 148 18.05 12.95 -6.10
CA THR A 148 18.89 11.99 -6.85
C THR A 148 19.91 12.64 -7.77
N MET A 149 19.72 13.92 -8.16
CA MET A 149 20.69 14.71 -8.95
C MET A 149 21.44 15.78 -8.14
N ASP A 150 21.40 15.74 -6.80
CA ASP A 150 22.26 16.64 -6.02
C ASP A 150 23.75 16.31 -6.22
N GLU A 151 24.62 17.18 -5.80
CA GLU A 151 26.08 17.07 -6.03
C GLU A 151 26.64 15.75 -5.49
N GLY A 152 26.26 15.36 -4.26
CA GLY A 152 26.74 14.13 -3.63
C GLY A 152 26.23 12.87 -4.34
N CYS A 153 24.94 12.82 -4.68
CA CYS A 153 24.36 11.71 -5.44
C CYS A 153 24.94 11.64 -6.87
N ASN A 154 25.18 12.80 -7.51
CA ASN A 154 25.82 12.83 -8.84
C ASN A 154 27.26 12.29 -8.77
N LYS A 155 28.03 12.66 -7.75
CA LYS A 155 29.38 12.10 -7.53
C LYS A 155 29.30 10.58 -7.34
N ALA A 156 28.37 10.09 -6.53
CA ALA A 156 28.17 8.65 -6.33
C ALA A 156 27.85 7.92 -7.64
N VAL A 157 26.98 8.46 -8.47
CA VAL A 157 26.63 7.91 -9.78
C VAL A 157 27.86 7.79 -10.69
N LYS A 158 28.63 8.85 -10.81
CA LYS A 158 29.88 8.85 -11.60
C LYS A 158 30.88 7.81 -11.06
N THR A 159 31.09 7.78 -9.73
CA THR A 159 31.98 6.82 -9.09
C THR A 159 31.55 5.37 -9.38
N PHE A 160 30.27 5.06 -9.27
CA PHE A 160 29.77 3.71 -9.50
C PHE A 160 29.90 3.30 -10.98
N PHE A 161 29.61 4.22 -11.90
CA PHE A 161 29.80 3.99 -13.33
C PHE A 161 31.27 3.68 -13.66
N ILE A 162 32.21 4.51 -13.18
CA ILE A 162 33.65 4.33 -13.40
C ILE A 162 34.13 2.98 -12.84
N LYS A 163 33.74 2.66 -11.58
CA LYS A 163 34.09 1.39 -10.94
C LYS A 163 33.63 0.17 -11.74
N LEU A 164 32.39 0.18 -12.25
CA LEU A 164 31.87 -0.92 -13.06
C LEU A 164 32.53 -0.99 -14.44
N TYR A 165 32.86 0.17 -15.03
CA TYR A 165 33.56 0.23 -16.30
C TYR A 165 34.99 -0.34 -16.20
N GLU A 166 35.72 0.04 -15.16
CA GLU A 166 37.08 -0.50 -14.88
C GLU A 166 37.09 -2.00 -14.65
N LYS A 167 36.01 -2.55 -14.09
CA LYS A 167 35.80 -3.99 -13.94
C LYS A 167 35.35 -4.70 -15.22
N GLY A 168 35.10 -3.98 -16.30
CA GLY A 168 34.54 -4.52 -17.53
C GLY A 168 33.08 -4.92 -17.46
N LEU A 169 32.37 -4.53 -16.38
CA LEU A 169 30.94 -4.80 -16.18
C LEU A 169 30.07 -3.77 -16.91
N ILE A 170 30.57 -2.57 -17.19
CA ILE A 170 29.90 -1.62 -18.09
C ILE A 170 30.63 -1.65 -19.44
N TYR A 171 29.88 -1.79 -20.52
CA TYR A 171 30.39 -1.80 -21.88
C TYR A 171 29.46 -1.07 -22.84
N ARG A 172 30.03 -0.58 -23.96
CA ARG A 172 29.24 -0.06 -25.05
C ARG A 172 29.15 -1.10 -26.16
N GLY A 173 27.93 -1.37 -26.63
CA GLY A 173 27.71 -2.43 -27.63
C GLY A 173 26.52 -2.14 -28.54
N ASN A 174 26.57 -2.71 -29.74
CA ASN A 174 25.49 -2.71 -30.70
C ASN A 174 24.57 -3.90 -30.41
N ARG A 175 23.42 -3.64 -29.79
CA ARG A 175 22.47 -4.65 -29.39
C ARG A 175 21.05 -4.29 -29.83
N LEU A 176 20.18 -5.27 -29.87
CA LEU A 176 18.75 -5.03 -30.03
C LEU A 176 18.19 -4.44 -28.74
N ILE A 177 17.52 -3.31 -28.84
CA ILE A 177 16.91 -2.58 -27.71
C ILE A 177 15.44 -2.33 -27.97
N ASN A 178 14.68 -2.10 -26.92
CA ASN A 178 13.32 -1.59 -27.01
C ASN A 178 13.38 -0.07 -27.21
N TRP A 179 12.84 0.41 -28.31
CA TRP A 179 12.81 1.83 -28.65
C TRP A 179 11.39 2.38 -28.59
N CYS A 180 11.18 3.52 -27.92
CA CYS A 180 9.94 4.25 -27.98
C CYS A 180 10.00 5.36 -29.01
N PRO A 181 9.30 5.25 -30.15
CA PRO A 181 9.39 6.27 -31.20
C PRO A 181 8.79 7.62 -30.79
N LYS A 182 7.83 7.64 -29.87
CA LYS A 182 7.21 8.88 -29.37
C LYS A 182 8.07 9.59 -28.31
N CYS A 183 8.69 8.85 -27.41
CA CYS A 183 9.59 9.43 -26.40
C CYS A 183 11.01 9.68 -26.97
N GLY A 184 11.35 9.09 -28.12
CA GLY A 184 12.65 9.24 -28.77
C GLY A 184 13.80 8.63 -27.98
N THR A 185 13.57 7.58 -27.21
CA THR A 185 14.59 6.98 -26.33
C THR A 185 14.45 5.46 -26.20
N SER A 186 15.57 4.82 -25.84
CA SER A 186 15.62 3.41 -25.46
C SER A 186 14.90 3.16 -24.14
N LEU A 187 14.37 1.95 -23.99
CA LEU A 187 13.73 1.42 -22.80
C LEU A 187 14.41 0.13 -22.35
N SER A 188 14.51 -0.11 -21.07
CA SER A 188 14.85 -1.42 -20.53
C SER A 188 13.66 -2.40 -20.66
N ASP A 189 13.91 -3.70 -20.59
CA ASP A 189 12.83 -4.72 -20.67
C ASP A 189 11.75 -4.50 -19.62
N ALA A 190 12.12 -4.03 -18.46
CA ALA A 190 11.20 -3.71 -17.38
C ALA A 190 10.24 -2.53 -17.68
N GLU A 191 10.65 -1.62 -18.57
CA GLU A 191 9.86 -0.43 -18.93
C GLU A 191 8.89 -0.70 -20.08
N VAL A 192 8.75 -1.97 -20.48
CA VAL A 192 7.82 -2.42 -21.53
C VAL A 192 6.65 -3.15 -20.89
N GLU A 193 5.46 -2.59 -21.04
CA GLU A 193 4.21 -3.24 -20.63
C GLU A 193 3.65 -4.03 -21.80
N HIS A 194 3.14 -5.24 -21.54
CA HIS A 194 2.55 -6.07 -22.59
C HIS A 194 1.03 -6.04 -22.47
N GLU A 195 0.39 -5.62 -23.55
CA GLU A 195 -1.07 -5.54 -23.64
C GLU A 195 -1.57 -6.51 -24.73
N ASP A 196 -2.61 -7.26 -24.38
CA ASP A 196 -3.27 -8.16 -25.32
C ASP A 196 -4.16 -7.36 -26.27
N ARG A 197 -3.80 -7.34 -27.58
CA ARG A 197 -4.54 -6.62 -28.63
C ARG A 197 -5.08 -7.56 -29.69
N ASN A 198 -6.24 -7.23 -30.22
CA ASN A 198 -6.74 -7.90 -31.41
C ASN A 198 -5.82 -7.59 -32.58
N GLY A 199 -5.19 -8.60 -33.11
CA GLY A 199 -4.26 -8.51 -34.21
C GLY A 199 -4.56 -9.55 -35.31
N LYS A 200 -3.67 -9.61 -36.28
CA LYS A 200 -3.77 -10.57 -37.39
C LYS A 200 -2.43 -11.25 -37.60
N TYR A 201 -2.51 -12.52 -38.02
CA TYR A 201 -1.39 -13.22 -38.63
C TYR A 201 -1.68 -13.33 -40.12
N TRP A 202 -0.72 -12.92 -40.93
CA TRP A 202 -0.74 -13.04 -42.38
C TRP A 202 0.20 -14.15 -42.77
N TYR A 203 -0.23 -15.04 -43.67
CA TYR A 203 0.53 -16.18 -44.18
C TYR A 203 0.97 -15.87 -45.61
N PHE A 204 2.29 -15.69 -45.82
CA PHE A 204 2.84 -15.35 -47.12
C PHE A 204 3.67 -16.50 -47.67
N ARG A 205 3.56 -16.73 -48.98
CA ARG A 205 4.39 -17.66 -49.73
C ARG A 205 5.66 -17.02 -50.25
N TYR A 206 6.80 -17.57 -49.86
CA TYR A 206 8.12 -17.24 -50.37
C TYR A 206 8.45 -18.26 -51.47
N PRO A 207 8.51 -17.88 -52.76
CA PRO A 207 8.85 -18.77 -53.87
C PRO A 207 10.25 -19.37 -53.74
N ALA A 208 10.44 -20.60 -54.09
CA ALA A 208 11.79 -21.20 -54.18
C ALA A 208 12.57 -20.58 -55.31
N ALA A 209 13.86 -20.23 -55.07
CA ALA A 209 14.70 -19.62 -56.10
C ALA A 209 15.01 -20.60 -57.30
N ASP A 210 14.89 -21.91 -57.06
CA ASP A 210 15.09 -22.93 -58.07
C ASP A 210 13.80 -23.32 -58.87
N GLY A 211 12.70 -22.56 -58.64
CA GLY A 211 11.43 -22.78 -59.27
C GLY A 211 10.60 -23.93 -58.65
N GLY A 212 11.04 -24.49 -57.56
CA GLY A 212 10.33 -25.48 -56.79
C GLY A 212 9.16 -24.96 -55.99
N GLU A 213 8.60 -25.78 -55.10
CA GLU A 213 7.56 -25.43 -54.18
C GLU A 213 8.16 -24.50 -53.09
N GLY A 214 7.61 -23.29 -52.98
CA GLY A 214 8.08 -22.31 -52.00
C GLY A 214 7.72 -22.66 -50.57
N ILE A 215 8.08 -21.80 -49.63
CA ILE A 215 7.77 -21.98 -48.19
C ILE A 215 6.75 -20.91 -47.75
N VAL A 216 5.81 -21.30 -46.87
CA VAL A 216 4.82 -20.38 -46.31
C VAL A 216 5.21 -20.03 -44.87
N VAL A 217 5.27 -18.74 -44.59
CA VAL A 217 5.53 -18.25 -43.23
C VAL A 217 4.39 -17.39 -42.71
N ALA A 218 4.19 -17.39 -41.42
CA ALA A 218 3.20 -16.58 -40.74
C ALA A 218 3.88 -15.42 -39.99
N THR A 219 3.37 -14.20 -40.14
CA THR A 219 3.89 -13.04 -39.40
C THR A 219 2.76 -12.13 -38.94
N SER A 220 2.94 -11.52 -37.77
CA SER A 220 2.10 -10.41 -37.27
C SER A 220 2.62 -9.04 -37.68
N ARG A 221 3.85 -8.99 -38.25
CA ARG A 221 4.56 -7.75 -38.63
C ARG A 221 5.03 -7.78 -40.08
N PRO A 222 4.11 -7.72 -41.07
CA PRO A 222 4.48 -7.74 -42.49
C PRO A 222 5.44 -6.61 -42.87
N GLU A 223 5.35 -5.43 -42.23
CA GLU A 223 6.20 -4.26 -42.53
C GLU A 223 7.69 -4.52 -42.27
N THR A 224 8.06 -5.54 -41.51
CA THR A 224 9.47 -5.87 -41.25
C THR A 224 10.06 -6.81 -42.32
N MET A 225 9.26 -7.35 -43.24
CA MET A 225 9.71 -8.31 -44.24
C MET A 225 10.82 -7.76 -45.15
N PHE A 226 10.86 -6.42 -45.36
CA PHE A 226 11.95 -5.80 -46.16
C PHE A 226 13.35 -6.08 -45.63
N ALA A 227 13.44 -6.41 -44.31
CA ALA A 227 14.71 -6.69 -43.65
C ALA A 227 14.92 -8.21 -43.36
N ASP A 228 14.12 -9.10 -43.96
CA ASP A 228 14.30 -10.55 -43.81
C ASP A 228 15.65 -11.02 -44.37
N GLU A 229 16.36 -11.85 -43.62
CA GLU A 229 17.68 -12.39 -43.96
C GLU A 229 17.70 -13.90 -44.12
N ALA A 230 16.73 -14.63 -43.55
CA ALA A 230 16.59 -16.08 -43.68
C ALA A 230 15.16 -16.54 -43.36
N ILE A 231 14.86 -17.80 -43.68
CA ILE A 231 13.76 -18.55 -43.08
C ILE A 231 14.36 -19.66 -42.25
N ALA A 232 13.99 -19.76 -41.00
CA ALA A 232 14.43 -20.82 -40.10
C ALA A 232 13.35 -21.91 -39.99
N VAL A 233 13.80 -23.18 -39.95
CA VAL A 233 12.99 -24.35 -39.73
C VAL A 233 13.64 -25.24 -38.67
N HIS A 234 12.82 -26.01 -37.94
CA HIS A 234 13.39 -26.89 -36.92
C HIS A 234 14.06 -28.12 -37.53
N PRO A 235 15.25 -28.57 -37.04
CA PRO A 235 15.96 -29.74 -37.60
C PRO A 235 15.14 -31.03 -37.61
N SER A 236 14.16 -31.20 -36.73
CA SER A 236 13.26 -32.35 -36.68
C SER A 236 12.06 -32.24 -37.61
N ASP A 237 11.87 -31.13 -38.31
CA ASP A 237 10.68 -30.95 -39.19
C ASP A 237 10.95 -31.50 -40.57
N GLU A 238 10.46 -32.72 -40.78
CA GLU A 238 10.60 -33.47 -42.04
C GLU A 238 10.01 -32.73 -43.27
N ARG A 239 9.04 -31.84 -43.07
CA ARG A 239 8.37 -31.09 -44.16
C ARG A 239 9.33 -30.18 -44.93
N TYR A 240 10.36 -29.70 -44.26
CA TYR A 240 11.26 -28.69 -44.82
C TYR A 240 12.69 -29.16 -45.01
N LYS A 241 13.02 -30.43 -44.68
CA LYS A 241 14.36 -31.01 -44.84
C LYS A 241 14.96 -30.82 -46.24
N SER A 242 14.11 -30.96 -47.30
CA SER A 242 14.58 -30.76 -48.68
C SER A 242 14.87 -29.33 -49.09
N LEU A 243 14.41 -28.36 -48.27
CA LEU A 243 14.59 -26.92 -48.51
C LEU A 243 15.78 -26.33 -47.74
N VAL A 244 16.27 -27.00 -46.72
CA VAL A 244 17.44 -26.57 -45.93
C VAL A 244 18.65 -26.40 -46.84
N GLY A 245 19.37 -25.27 -46.71
CA GLY A 245 20.50 -24.88 -47.53
C GLY A 245 20.15 -24.33 -48.92
N LYS A 246 18.87 -24.40 -49.33
CA LYS A 246 18.35 -23.76 -50.54
C LYS A 246 17.99 -22.29 -50.25
N LYS A 247 17.66 -21.59 -51.33
CA LYS A 247 17.21 -20.18 -51.21
C LYS A 247 15.75 -20.04 -51.64
N VAL A 248 15.09 -19.07 -50.97
CA VAL A 248 13.75 -18.61 -51.35
C VAL A 248 13.84 -17.10 -51.69
N ILE A 249 12.85 -16.63 -52.45
CA ILE A 249 12.77 -15.24 -52.89
C ILE A 249 11.82 -14.49 -51.98
N LEU A 250 12.29 -13.36 -51.44
CA LEU A 250 11.44 -12.43 -50.69
C LEU A 250 10.40 -11.83 -51.66
N PRO A 251 9.09 -12.06 -51.43
CA PRO A 251 8.02 -11.65 -52.36
C PRO A 251 8.11 -10.15 -52.68
N LEU A 252 7.88 -9.80 -53.96
CA LEU A 252 7.92 -8.44 -54.53
C LEU A 252 9.24 -7.69 -54.43
N VAL A 253 10.11 -8.04 -53.44
CA VAL A 253 11.44 -7.43 -53.28
C VAL A 253 12.47 -8.09 -54.18
N GLY A 254 12.32 -9.41 -54.43
CA GLY A 254 13.21 -10.15 -55.32
C GLY A 254 14.55 -10.60 -54.69
N LYS A 255 14.77 -10.31 -53.40
CA LYS A 255 15.99 -10.71 -52.66
C LYS A 255 15.97 -12.21 -52.37
N GLU A 256 17.08 -12.89 -52.67
CA GLU A 256 17.26 -14.31 -52.31
C GLU A 256 17.75 -14.41 -50.87
N ILE A 257 17.08 -15.21 -50.03
CA ILE A 257 17.45 -15.50 -48.66
C ILE A 257 17.54 -17.00 -48.43
N PRO A 258 18.45 -17.51 -47.56
CA PRO A 258 18.63 -18.93 -47.31
C PRO A 258 17.52 -19.47 -46.39
N VAL A 259 17.23 -20.80 -46.55
CA VAL A 259 16.52 -21.59 -45.54
C VAL A 259 17.55 -22.25 -44.64
N ILE A 260 17.47 -21.99 -43.33
CA ILE A 260 18.43 -22.43 -42.30
C ILE A 260 17.77 -23.34 -41.27
N GLU A 261 18.54 -24.16 -40.63
CA GLU A 261 18.12 -24.97 -39.46
C GLU A 261 18.42 -24.21 -38.19
N ASP A 262 17.44 -24.15 -37.29
CA ASP A 262 17.58 -23.65 -35.93
C ASP A 262 16.56 -24.31 -35.01
N THR A 263 16.84 -24.45 -33.73
CA THR A 263 15.94 -25.02 -32.71
C THR A 263 14.82 -24.07 -32.28
N TYR A 264 14.86 -22.82 -32.69
CA TYR A 264 13.89 -21.78 -32.34
C TYR A 264 12.50 -22.00 -32.92
N PRO A 265 12.32 -22.36 -34.24
CA PRO A 265 10.99 -22.62 -34.77
C PRO A 265 10.32 -23.83 -34.12
N ASP A 266 9.05 -23.68 -33.71
CA ASP A 266 8.25 -24.78 -33.21
C ASP A 266 7.46 -25.45 -34.33
N PRO A 267 7.72 -26.75 -34.68
CA PRO A 267 7.05 -27.44 -35.78
C PRO A 267 5.54 -27.51 -35.67
N GLU A 268 5.01 -27.40 -34.43
CA GLU A 268 3.57 -27.47 -34.16
C GLU A 268 2.86 -26.13 -34.21
N LYS A 269 3.61 -25.01 -34.25
CA LYS A 269 3.05 -23.66 -34.29
C LYS A 269 3.09 -23.04 -35.69
N GLY A 270 1.96 -22.47 -36.10
CA GLY A 270 1.84 -21.79 -37.39
C GLY A 270 2.11 -22.70 -38.56
N THR A 271 3.13 -22.44 -39.37
CA THR A 271 3.61 -23.28 -40.47
C THR A 271 4.82 -24.15 -40.08
N GLY A 272 5.40 -23.96 -38.87
CA GLY A 272 6.67 -24.55 -38.49
C GLY A 272 7.89 -23.85 -39.08
N ALA A 273 7.68 -22.88 -39.99
CA ALA A 273 8.74 -22.06 -40.57
C ALA A 273 8.59 -20.60 -40.13
N VAL A 274 9.71 -19.99 -39.75
CA VAL A 274 9.74 -18.62 -39.21
C VAL A 274 10.65 -17.77 -40.06
N LYS A 275 10.19 -16.58 -40.50
CA LYS A 275 11.05 -15.57 -41.14
C LYS A 275 12.02 -14.98 -40.08
N ILE A 276 13.23 -14.77 -40.43
CA ILE A 276 14.26 -14.24 -39.53
C ILE A 276 14.62 -12.82 -39.94
N THR A 277 14.25 -11.87 -39.05
CA THR A 277 14.49 -10.44 -39.21
C THR A 277 15.32 -9.91 -38.04
N PRO A 278 16.63 -10.10 -38.03
CA PRO A 278 17.46 -9.97 -36.83
C PRO A 278 17.49 -8.55 -36.21
N ALA A 279 17.10 -7.54 -36.94
CA ALA A 279 17.07 -6.15 -36.43
C ALA A 279 15.72 -5.74 -35.81
N HIS A 280 14.67 -6.61 -35.85
CA HIS A 280 13.30 -6.23 -35.50
C HIS A 280 12.60 -7.22 -34.58
N ASP A 281 13.27 -8.30 -34.14
CA ASP A 281 12.76 -9.27 -33.19
C ASP A 281 13.91 -9.84 -32.33
N PRO A 282 13.74 -9.92 -30.97
CA PRO A 282 14.78 -10.43 -30.07
C PRO A 282 15.19 -11.90 -30.35
N ASN A 283 14.23 -12.75 -30.68
CA ASN A 283 14.53 -14.17 -30.98
C ASN A 283 15.23 -14.31 -32.33
N ASP A 284 14.76 -13.53 -33.34
CA ASP A 284 15.40 -13.50 -34.65
C ASP A 284 16.83 -12.95 -34.56
N PHE A 285 17.10 -12.01 -33.64
CA PHE A 285 18.44 -11.49 -33.38
C PHE A 285 19.39 -12.61 -32.92
N GLU A 286 18.96 -13.44 -31.97
CA GLU A 286 19.75 -14.57 -31.47
C GLU A 286 19.99 -15.64 -32.54
N VAL A 287 18.95 -15.96 -33.35
CA VAL A 287 19.10 -16.85 -34.50
C VAL A 287 20.09 -16.24 -35.52
N GLY A 288 19.99 -14.93 -35.78
CA GLY A 288 20.89 -14.22 -36.65
C GLY A 288 22.35 -14.23 -36.22
N LEU A 289 22.61 -14.11 -34.92
CA LEU A 289 23.96 -14.27 -34.34
C LEU A 289 24.52 -15.67 -34.54
N ARG A 290 23.74 -16.72 -34.22
CA ARG A 290 24.17 -18.11 -34.40
C ARG A 290 24.44 -18.48 -35.84
N ALA A 291 23.62 -17.95 -36.76
CA ALA A 291 23.72 -18.24 -38.18
C ALA A 291 24.63 -17.27 -38.97
N GLY A 292 25.20 -16.25 -38.30
CA GLY A 292 26.06 -15.26 -38.95
C GLY A 292 25.37 -14.37 -39.99
N LEU A 293 24.04 -14.12 -39.78
CA LEU A 293 23.23 -13.31 -40.71
C LEU A 293 23.53 -11.79 -40.59
N LYS A 294 23.26 -11.06 -41.66
CA LYS A 294 23.23 -9.60 -41.61
C LYS A 294 22.07 -9.12 -40.79
N ARG A 295 22.12 -7.88 -40.34
CA ARG A 295 21.11 -7.29 -39.45
C ARG A 295 20.62 -5.92 -40.00
N PRO A 296 20.04 -5.87 -41.21
CA PRO A 296 19.51 -4.64 -41.77
C PRO A 296 18.26 -4.20 -40.97
N SER A 297 18.12 -2.88 -40.75
CA SER A 297 16.88 -2.28 -40.21
C SER A 297 16.10 -1.64 -41.33
N CYS A 298 14.77 -1.82 -41.37
CA CYS A 298 13.88 -1.18 -42.34
C CYS A 298 12.98 -0.09 -41.75
N ILE A 299 13.09 0.17 -40.43
CA ILE A 299 12.28 1.14 -39.68
C ILE A 299 13.22 2.21 -39.08
N ASN A 300 12.86 3.49 -39.20
CA ASN A 300 13.56 4.64 -38.60
C ASN A 300 13.18 4.82 -37.12
N LYS A 301 13.92 5.67 -36.40
CA LYS A 301 13.67 6.01 -35.00
C LYS A 301 12.31 6.63 -34.71
N ASP A 302 11.72 7.31 -35.69
CA ASP A 302 10.37 7.91 -35.66
C ASP A 302 9.24 6.94 -36.04
N ALA A 303 9.58 5.65 -36.25
CA ALA A 303 8.72 4.58 -36.72
C ALA A 303 8.24 4.73 -38.17
N THR A 304 8.86 5.57 -38.97
CA THR A 304 8.66 5.58 -40.42
C THR A 304 9.53 4.51 -41.09
N MET A 305 9.11 4.04 -42.27
CA MET A 305 9.89 3.11 -43.08
C MET A 305 11.09 3.82 -43.72
N ASN A 306 12.24 3.13 -43.72
CA ASN A 306 13.45 3.69 -44.39
C ASN A 306 13.57 3.27 -45.85
N GLU A 307 14.70 3.56 -46.49
CA GLU A 307 14.97 3.33 -47.91
C GLU A 307 14.88 1.84 -48.34
N LEU A 308 15.08 0.86 -47.38
CA LEU A 308 14.92 -0.55 -47.70
C LEU A 308 13.49 -0.93 -48.08
N ALA A 309 12.52 -0.16 -47.66
CA ALA A 309 11.10 -0.37 -47.98
C ALA A 309 10.73 0.16 -49.39
N GLY A 310 11.70 0.72 -50.15
CA GLY A 310 11.50 1.19 -51.53
C GLY A 310 10.40 2.23 -51.64
N LYS A 311 9.36 1.95 -52.40
CA LYS A 311 8.22 2.90 -52.61
C LYS A 311 7.43 3.23 -51.31
N TYR A 312 7.61 2.50 -50.25
CA TYR A 312 6.96 2.76 -48.95
C TYR A 312 7.84 3.56 -47.95
N ALA A 313 9.04 3.96 -48.43
CA ALA A 313 9.94 4.80 -47.60
C ALA A 313 9.23 6.10 -47.18
N GLY A 314 9.40 6.49 -45.92
CA GLY A 314 8.74 7.66 -45.30
C GLY A 314 7.32 7.43 -44.83
N MET A 315 6.68 6.30 -45.09
CA MET A 315 5.35 5.95 -44.54
C MET A 315 5.48 5.55 -43.09
N ASP A 316 4.46 5.83 -42.28
CA ASP A 316 4.30 5.21 -40.97
C ASP A 316 4.25 3.67 -41.10
N ARG A 317 4.85 2.97 -40.15
CA ARG A 317 4.93 1.48 -40.14
C ARG A 317 3.60 0.79 -40.29
N TYR A 318 2.50 1.33 -39.75
CA TYR A 318 1.16 0.73 -39.86
C TYR A 318 0.50 1.04 -41.18
N GLU A 319 0.71 2.22 -41.74
CA GLU A 319 0.30 2.59 -43.11
C GLU A 319 1.01 1.70 -44.13
N CYS A 320 2.32 1.55 -43.96
CA CYS A 320 3.11 0.62 -44.76
C CYS A 320 2.61 -0.81 -44.66
N ARG A 321 2.32 -1.30 -43.44
CA ARG A 321 1.77 -2.66 -43.25
C ARG A 321 0.51 -2.90 -44.07
N GLN A 322 -0.43 -1.94 -44.10
CA GLN A 322 -1.66 -2.06 -44.84
C GLN A 322 -1.41 -2.07 -46.36
N ALA A 323 -0.61 -1.14 -46.85
CA ALA A 323 -0.29 -1.01 -48.26
C ALA A 323 0.51 -2.24 -48.78
N TRP A 324 1.49 -2.70 -47.97
CA TRP A 324 2.31 -3.86 -48.30
C TRP A 324 1.52 -5.16 -48.37
N VAL A 325 0.62 -5.40 -47.43
CA VAL A 325 -0.26 -6.57 -47.44
C VAL A 325 -1.18 -6.56 -48.65
N ALA A 326 -1.75 -5.41 -49.00
CA ALA A 326 -2.60 -5.29 -50.21
C ALA A 326 -1.83 -5.59 -51.51
N ASP A 327 -0.60 -5.13 -51.62
CA ASP A 327 0.22 -5.43 -52.82
C ASP A 327 0.65 -6.91 -52.89
N LEU A 328 0.96 -7.52 -51.75
CA LEU A 328 1.25 -8.97 -51.65
C LEU A 328 0.04 -9.81 -52.00
N GLU A 329 -1.16 -9.41 -51.58
CA GLU A 329 -2.42 -10.06 -51.94
C GLU A 329 -2.71 -9.94 -53.41
N ALA A 330 -2.61 -8.73 -53.99
CA ALA A 330 -2.80 -8.49 -55.40
C ALA A 330 -1.82 -9.32 -56.29
N ALA A 331 -0.61 -9.55 -55.78
CA ALA A 331 0.42 -10.33 -56.44
C ALA A 331 0.28 -11.85 -56.22
N GLY A 332 -0.67 -12.30 -55.41
CA GLY A 332 -0.96 -13.72 -55.14
C GLY A 332 -0.03 -14.39 -54.11
N TYR A 333 0.71 -13.63 -53.32
CA TYR A 333 1.61 -14.16 -52.29
C TYR A 333 0.92 -14.38 -50.92
N LEU A 334 -0.22 -13.71 -50.64
CA LEU A 334 -1.01 -13.92 -49.44
C LEU A 334 -1.82 -15.24 -49.56
N VAL A 335 -1.55 -16.19 -48.67
CA VAL A 335 -2.21 -17.50 -48.64
C VAL A 335 -3.49 -17.45 -47.77
N LYS A 336 -3.42 -16.86 -46.58
CA LYS A 336 -4.55 -16.65 -45.69
C LYS A 336 -4.25 -15.56 -44.66
N THR A 337 -5.30 -15.05 -44.02
CA THR A 337 -5.25 -14.18 -42.88
C THR A 337 -5.99 -14.81 -41.69
N GLU A 338 -5.47 -14.72 -40.49
CA GLU A 338 -6.06 -15.25 -39.27
C GLU A 338 -6.12 -14.18 -38.20
N GLU A 339 -7.28 -13.94 -37.63
CA GLU A 339 -7.44 -13.01 -36.50
C GLU A 339 -6.99 -13.68 -35.20
N LYS A 340 -6.21 -13.01 -34.38
CA LYS A 340 -5.65 -13.55 -33.16
C LYS A 340 -5.36 -12.44 -32.14
N ILE A 341 -5.49 -12.77 -30.85
CA ILE A 341 -5.01 -11.91 -29.79
C ILE A 341 -3.49 -12.03 -29.75
N ILE A 342 -2.80 -10.88 -29.82
CA ILE A 342 -1.34 -10.78 -29.85
C ILE A 342 -0.89 -9.90 -28.69
N PRO A 343 0.02 -10.38 -27.82
CA PRO A 343 0.64 -9.52 -26.82
C PRO A 343 1.57 -8.52 -27.53
N VAL A 344 1.35 -7.23 -27.28
CA VAL A 344 2.12 -6.13 -27.89
C VAL A 344 2.83 -5.38 -26.80
N GLY A 345 4.13 -5.20 -26.94
CA GLY A 345 4.93 -4.39 -26.02
C GLY A 345 4.68 -2.89 -26.21
N GLU A 346 4.42 -2.18 -25.13
CA GLU A 346 4.13 -0.74 -25.10
C GLU A 346 5.04 -0.02 -24.12
N CYS A 347 5.32 1.23 -24.41
CA CYS A 347 6.05 2.10 -23.51
C CYS A 347 5.20 2.42 -22.28
N TYR A 348 5.67 2.06 -21.10
CA TYR A 348 4.98 2.29 -19.81
C TYR A 348 4.62 3.76 -19.52
N ARG A 349 5.19 4.72 -20.27
CA ARG A 349 4.96 6.17 -20.11
C ARG A 349 3.95 6.79 -21.06
N CYS A 350 3.98 6.38 -22.32
CA CYS A 350 3.16 7.01 -23.35
C CYS A 350 2.21 6.03 -24.06
N ASN A 351 2.22 4.76 -23.69
CA ASN A 351 1.42 3.66 -24.24
C ASN A 351 1.59 3.49 -25.76
N THR A 352 2.70 4.00 -26.30
CA THR A 352 3.05 3.80 -27.71
C THR A 352 3.70 2.43 -27.88
N VAL A 353 3.28 1.66 -28.88
CA VAL A 353 3.90 0.38 -29.23
C VAL A 353 5.39 0.59 -29.53
N ILE A 354 6.23 -0.12 -28.79
CA ILE A 354 7.69 -0.05 -28.95
C ILE A 354 8.15 -0.64 -30.28
N GLU A 355 9.37 -0.28 -30.70
CA GLU A 355 10.05 -0.85 -31.85
C GLU A 355 11.36 -1.50 -31.41
N PRO A 356 11.52 -2.84 -31.54
CA PRO A 356 12.83 -3.45 -31.38
C PRO A 356 13.78 -2.93 -32.45
N MET A 357 14.91 -2.34 -32.07
CA MET A 357 15.88 -1.72 -32.98
C MET A 357 17.31 -1.98 -32.53
N LEU A 358 18.21 -2.12 -33.50
CA LEU A 358 19.65 -2.13 -33.26
C LEU A 358 20.15 -0.71 -32.94
N SER A 359 20.87 -0.59 -31.85
CA SER A 359 21.49 0.68 -31.47
C SER A 359 22.77 0.45 -30.66
N ASP A 360 23.71 1.39 -30.80
CA ASP A 360 24.89 1.45 -29.94
C ASP A 360 24.48 2.09 -28.61
N GLN A 361 24.50 1.31 -27.53
CA GLN A 361 24.06 1.71 -26.21
C GLN A 361 25.08 1.27 -25.15
N TRP A 362 24.95 1.84 -23.95
CA TRP A 362 25.67 1.42 -22.77
C TRP A 362 24.89 0.37 -22.00
N PHE A 363 25.58 -0.71 -21.62
CA PHE A 363 24.99 -1.85 -20.90
C PHE A 363 25.77 -2.17 -19.64
N VAL A 364 25.06 -2.70 -18.64
CA VAL A 364 25.64 -3.39 -17.48
C VAL A 364 25.51 -4.90 -17.70
N ALA A 365 26.61 -5.61 -17.62
CA ALA A 365 26.68 -7.07 -17.61
C ALA A 365 26.14 -7.60 -16.27
N MET A 366 24.97 -8.21 -16.29
CA MET A 366 24.22 -8.50 -15.05
C MET A 366 24.54 -9.84 -14.41
N GLU A 367 25.07 -10.82 -15.16
CA GLU A 367 25.24 -12.19 -14.65
C GLU A 367 26.10 -12.26 -13.38
N GLU A 368 27.24 -11.56 -13.35
CA GLU A 368 28.15 -11.56 -12.19
C GLU A 368 27.55 -10.80 -11.00
N LEU A 369 26.77 -9.75 -11.23
CA LEU A 369 26.11 -8.95 -10.20
C LEU A 369 24.90 -9.66 -9.59
N ALA A 370 24.24 -10.53 -10.35
CA ALA A 370 23.08 -11.29 -9.88
C ALA A 370 23.42 -12.40 -8.89
N LYS A 371 24.58 -13.06 -9.05
CA LYS A 371 25.01 -14.19 -8.20
C LYS A 371 25.02 -13.86 -6.70
N PRO A 372 25.71 -12.80 -6.23
CA PRO A 372 25.71 -12.44 -4.82
C PRO A 372 24.33 -11.97 -4.32
N ALA A 373 23.50 -11.37 -5.20
CA ALA A 373 22.15 -10.94 -4.84
C ALA A 373 21.20 -12.14 -4.62
N ILE A 374 21.35 -13.22 -5.41
CA ILE A 374 20.64 -14.49 -5.21
C ILE A 374 21.05 -15.14 -3.89
N GLU A 375 22.36 -15.16 -3.61
CA GLU A 375 22.90 -15.75 -2.37
C GLU A 375 22.44 -14.98 -1.12
N ALA A 376 22.34 -13.66 -1.19
CA ALA A 376 21.87 -12.83 -0.09
C ALA A 376 20.43 -13.21 0.35
N ALA A 377 19.52 -13.48 -0.59
CA ALA A 377 18.18 -13.95 -0.28
C ALA A 377 18.19 -15.40 0.25
N LYS A 378 18.86 -16.32 -0.45
CA LYS A 378 18.92 -17.75 -0.07
C LYS A 378 19.58 -17.99 1.29
N SER A 379 20.54 -17.14 1.70
CA SER A 379 21.19 -17.22 3.02
C SER A 379 20.41 -16.54 4.14
N GLY A 380 19.29 -15.84 3.86
CA GLY A 380 18.51 -15.09 4.84
C GLY A 380 19.15 -13.78 5.30
N LYS A 381 20.18 -13.28 4.61
CA LYS A 381 20.71 -11.91 4.84
C LYS A 381 19.74 -10.83 4.37
N LEU A 382 18.93 -11.16 3.35
CA LEU A 382 17.86 -10.35 2.82
C LEU A 382 16.53 -11.10 3.01
N ILE A 383 15.60 -10.53 3.77
CA ILE A 383 14.34 -11.15 4.14
C ILE A 383 13.18 -10.38 3.50
N HIS A 384 12.30 -11.06 2.77
CA HIS A 384 11.10 -10.47 2.20
C HIS A 384 9.90 -10.65 3.13
N VAL A 385 9.15 -9.61 3.37
CA VAL A 385 7.91 -9.63 4.15
C VAL A 385 6.75 -9.15 3.28
N PRO A 386 5.80 -10.03 2.92
CA PRO A 386 5.77 -11.46 3.19
C PRO A 386 6.73 -12.27 2.29
N ASP A 387 7.13 -13.43 2.76
CA ASP A 387 8.11 -14.36 2.17
C ASP A 387 7.80 -14.78 0.72
N ARG A 388 6.52 -14.79 0.32
CA ARG A 388 6.10 -15.14 -1.04
C ARG A 388 6.77 -14.30 -2.13
N PHE A 389 7.20 -13.07 -1.84
CA PHE A 389 7.86 -12.18 -2.80
C PHE A 389 9.33 -12.53 -3.03
N GLU A 390 9.95 -13.34 -2.17
CA GLU A 390 11.29 -13.88 -2.42
C GLU A 390 11.35 -14.70 -3.71
N LYS A 391 10.31 -15.50 -4.00
CA LYS A 391 10.22 -16.25 -5.26
C LYS A 391 10.18 -15.33 -6.48
N THR A 392 9.48 -14.21 -6.38
CA THR A 392 9.41 -13.21 -7.45
C THR A 392 10.78 -12.55 -7.64
N TYR A 393 11.45 -12.18 -6.56
CA TYR A 393 12.78 -11.60 -6.57
C TYR A 393 13.82 -12.55 -7.20
N LEU A 394 13.85 -13.81 -6.77
CA LEU A 394 14.78 -14.83 -7.28
C LEU A 394 14.58 -15.12 -8.76
N ARG A 395 13.31 -15.25 -9.20
CA ARG A 395 13.01 -15.49 -10.61
C ARG A 395 13.55 -14.41 -11.52
N TRP A 396 13.44 -13.15 -11.15
CA TRP A 396 13.95 -12.05 -11.93
C TRP A 396 15.48 -12.06 -12.04
N LEU A 397 16.18 -12.44 -10.96
CA LEU A 397 17.64 -12.54 -10.97
C LEU A 397 18.14 -13.77 -11.74
N GLU A 398 17.43 -14.89 -11.71
CA GLU A 398 17.77 -16.11 -12.44
C GLU A 398 17.57 -15.97 -13.95
N GLU A 399 16.65 -15.12 -14.39
CA GLU A 399 16.34 -14.84 -15.81
C GLU A 399 16.92 -13.49 -16.30
N ILE A 400 17.80 -12.85 -15.51
CA ILE A 400 18.26 -11.49 -15.76
C ILE A 400 19.10 -11.38 -17.05
N ARG A 401 18.86 -10.32 -17.81
CA ARG A 401 19.63 -9.96 -19.01
C ARG A 401 20.45 -8.70 -18.76
N ASP A 402 21.43 -8.44 -19.66
CA ASP A 402 22.21 -7.21 -19.62
C ASP A 402 21.31 -5.97 -19.66
N TRP A 403 21.54 -5.04 -18.75
CA TRP A 403 20.73 -3.86 -18.56
C TRP A 403 21.19 -2.70 -19.41
N CYS A 404 20.37 -2.24 -20.35
CA CYS A 404 20.59 -1.01 -21.10
C CYS A 404 20.40 0.21 -20.19
N ILE A 405 21.47 0.98 -19.95
CA ILE A 405 21.50 2.11 -19.01
C ILE A 405 21.53 3.49 -19.68
N SER A 406 21.73 3.60 -20.98
CA SER A 406 21.75 4.88 -21.70
C SER A 406 20.35 5.30 -22.16
N ARG A 407 20.04 6.60 -22.05
CA ARG A 407 18.78 7.22 -22.49
C ARG A 407 19.08 8.48 -23.30
N GLN A 408 18.40 8.66 -24.43
CA GLN A 408 18.56 9.79 -25.35
C GLN A 408 17.71 10.98 -24.87
N LEU A 409 17.96 11.40 -23.62
CA LEU A 409 17.28 12.48 -22.92
C LEU A 409 18.27 13.60 -22.59
N TRP A 410 17.75 14.77 -22.23
CA TRP A 410 18.56 15.86 -21.71
C TRP A 410 18.51 15.96 -20.19
N TRP A 411 17.40 15.54 -19.56
CA TRP A 411 17.20 15.56 -18.12
C TRP A 411 17.66 14.25 -17.49
N GLY A 412 18.72 14.30 -16.69
CA GLY A 412 19.31 13.16 -15.99
C GLY A 412 20.80 13.28 -15.78
N HIS A 413 21.42 12.23 -15.22
CA HIS A 413 22.86 12.12 -15.04
C HIS A 413 23.54 11.86 -16.38
N ARG A 414 24.27 12.82 -16.89
CA ARG A 414 25.00 12.67 -18.16
C ARG A 414 26.11 11.61 -18.02
N ILE A 415 26.18 10.70 -18.97
CA ILE A 415 27.17 9.61 -18.98
C ILE A 415 28.58 10.17 -18.92
N PRO A 416 29.46 9.71 -17.97
CA PRO A 416 30.83 10.25 -17.79
C PRO A 416 31.82 9.58 -18.76
N ALA A 417 31.47 9.52 -20.04
CA ALA A 417 32.30 8.99 -21.12
C ALA A 417 32.61 10.08 -22.13
N TYR A 418 33.87 10.14 -22.54
CA TYR A 418 34.42 11.16 -23.41
C TYR A 418 35.08 10.53 -24.65
N TYR A 419 34.66 10.95 -25.83
CA TYR A 419 35.17 10.44 -27.09
C TYR A 419 36.26 11.37 -27.60
N CYS A 420 37.48 10.85 -27.81
CA CYS A 420 38.54 11.58 -28.48
C CYS A 420 38.14 11.83 -29.95
N GLN A 421 38.18 13.09 -30.37
CA GLN A 421 37.73 13.47 -31.72
C GLN A 421 38.68 13.01 -32.83
N ASP A 422 39.97 12.76 -32.53
CA ASP A 422 40.96 12.37 -33.51
C ASP A 422 41.03 10.84 -33.72
N CYS A 423 40.97 10.04 -32.63
CA CYS A 423 41.18 8.59 -32.74
C CYS A 423 39.98 7.73 -32.31
N GLY A 424 38.90 8.37 -31.83
CA GLY A 424 37.70 7.67 -31.39
C GLY A 424 37.84 6.91 -30.04
N GLU A 425 38.96 7.05 -29.34
CA GLU A 425 39.16 6.40 -28.04
C GLU A 425 38.13 6.89 -27.03
N ILE A 426 37.58 5.97 -26.22
CA ILE A 426 36.63 6.28 -25.17
C ILE A 426 37.38 6.37 -23.84
N VAL A 427 37.31 7.52 -23.20
CA VAL A 427 37.84 7.75 -21.85
C VAL A 427 36.68 7.93 -20.90
N VAL A 428 36.64 7.15 -19.82
CA VAL A 428 35.63 7.26 -18.78
C VAL A 428 36.29 7.88 -17.56
N ASP A 429 35.80 9.06 -17.14
CA ASP A 429 36.36 9.81 -16.02
C ASP A 429 35.28 10.72 -15.39
N TYR A 430 35.56 11.27 -14.21
CA TYR A 430 34.67 12.24 -13.51
C TYR A 430 34.47 13.54 -14.32
N ASP A 431 35.55 14.02 -14.90
CA ASP A 431 35.57 15.27 -15.65
C ASP A 431 36.18 15.04 -17.03
N MET A 432 36.04 16.01 -17.93
CA MET A 432 36.56 15.93 -19.30
C MET A 432 38.09 15.79 -19.27
N PRO A 433 38.64 14.74 -19.87
CA PRO A 433 40.09 14.56 -19.95
C PRO A 433 40.78 15.71 -20.65
N THR A 434 41.97 16.05 -20.20
CA THR A 434 42.78 17.08 -20.82
C THR A 434 43.59 16.57 -22.01
N VAL A 435 43.95 15.26 -21.99
CA VAL A 435 44.78 14.63 -23.03
C VAL A 435 44.31 13.18 -23.26
N CYS A 436 44.22 12.80 -24.52
CA CYS A 436 43.87 11.42 -24.89
C CYS A 436 45.08 10.48 -24.60
N PRO A 437 44.85 9.41 -23.80
CA PRO A 437 45.93 8.48 -23.45
C PRO A 437 46.50 7.72 -24.65
N LYS A 438 45.75 7.64 -25.77
CA LYS A 438 46.14 6.88 -26.96
C LYS A 438 46.87 7.71 -28.02
N CYS A 439 46.39 8.92 -28.29
CA CYS A 439 46.91 9.74 -29.39
C CYS A 439 47.43 11.13 -29.00
N GLY A 440 47.26 11.53 -27.72
CA GLY A 440 47.70 12.86 -27.26
C GLY A 440 46.78 14.02 -27.60
N CYS A 441 45.66 13.80 -28.27
CA CYS A 441 44.70 14.83 -28.62
C CYS A 441 44.09 15.48 -27.38
N THR A 442 43.70 16.75 -27.45
CA THR A 442 43.05 17.53 -26.37
C THR A 442 41.56 17.81 -26.61
N HIS A 443 41.04 17.33 -27.76
CA HIS A 443 39.64 17.59 -28.13
C HIS A 443 38.80 16.36 -27.85
N PHE A 444 37.86 16.54 -26.94
CA PHE A 444 36.91 15.49 -26.54
C PHE A 444 35.46 15.98 -26.71
N ARG A 445 34.57 15.03 -26.95
CA ARG A 445 33.13 15.20 -26.90
C ARG A 445 32.57 14.27 -25.83
N GLN A 446 31.88 14.82 -24.85
CA GLN A 446 31.17 13.99 -23.84
C GLN A 446 29.98 13.29 -24.50
N ASP A 447 29.67 12.08 -24.07
CA ASP A 447 28.47 11.36 -24.44
C ASP A 447 27.22 12.24 -24.25
N GLU A 448 26.29 12.21 -25.18
CA GLU A 448 25.09 13.06 -25.16
C GLU A 448 23.96 12.44 -24.33
N ASP A 449 24.01 11.11 -24.15
CA ASP A 449 23.02 10.37 -23.42
C ASP A 449 23.15 10.59 -21.91
N VAL A 450 22.04 10.38 -21.22
CA VAL A 450 21.98 10.34 -19.76
C VAL A 450 21.76 8.90 -19.30
N LEU A 451 22.04 8.63 -18.03
CA LEU A 451 21.79 7.33 -17.41
C LEU A 451 20.29 7.14 -17.13
N ASP A 452 19.86 5.90 -17.18
CA ASP A 452 18.56 5.45 -16.68
C ASP A 452 18.34 5.93 -15.22
N THR A 453 17.18 6.45 -14.91
CA THR A 453 16.84 6.92 -13.55
C THR A 453 17.07 5.84 -12.50
N TRP A 454 16.84 4.56 -12.85
CA TRP A 454 17.06 3.44 -11.96
C TRP A 454 18.54 3.18 -11.62
N PHE A 455 19.47 3.73 -12.40
CA PHE A 455 20.90 3.65 -12.10
C PHE A 455 21.27 4.49 -10.88
N SER A 456 20.77 5.72 -10.78
CA SER A 456 20.98 6.58 -9.62
C SER A 456 20.14 6.11 -8.42
N SER A 457 18.88 5.71 -8.66
CA SER A 457 17.98 5.22 -7.60
C SER A 457 18.48 3.93 -6.95
N ALA A 458 19.26 3.11 -7.68
CA ALA A 458 19.90 1.92 -7.14
C ALA A 458 20.94 2.21 -6.05
N LEU A 459 21.51 3.41 -6.04
CA LEU A 459 22.54 3.81 -5.06
C LEU A 459 21.94 4.48 -3.81
N TRP A 460 20.62 4.69 -3.80
CA TRP A 460 19.90 5.48 -2.81
C TRP A 460 20.21 5.13 -1.34
N PRO A 461 20.30 3.86 -0.92
CA PRO A 461 20.58 3.51 0.48
C PRO A 461 21.93 3.98 1.01
N PHE A 462 22.92 4.21 0.17
CA PHE A 462 24.26 4.60 0.58
C PHE A 462 24.74 5.93 -0.02
N SER A 463 24.30 6.31 -1.22
CA SER A 463 24.64 7.62 -1.79
C SER A 463 24.05 8.78 -0.96
N THR A 464 22.85 8.59 -0.39
CA THR A 464 22.21 9.56 0.48
C THR A 464 22.95 9.77 1.80
N LEU A 465 23.67 8.76 2.26
CA LEU A 465 24.49 8.79 3.48
C LEU A 465 25.92 9.27 3.24
N GLY A 466 26.26 9.62 1.99
CA GLY A 466 27.50 10.28 1.61
C GLY A 466 28.50 9.44 0.84
N TRP A 467 28.20 8.16 0.50
CA TRP A 467 29.09 7.39 -0.37
C TRP A 467 29.36 8.17 -1.70
N PRO A 468 30.58 8.17 -2.24
CA PRO A 468 31.73 7.32 -1.95
C PRO A 468 32.60 7.73 -0.76
N GLU A 469 32.30 8.84 -0.09
CA GLU A 469 33.04 9.26 1.10
C GLU A 469 32.70 8.35 2.30
N LYS A 470 33.68 8.14 3.18
CA LYS A 470 33.48 7.43 4.46
C LYS A 470 32.94 8.41 5.51
N THR A 471 31.68 8.74 5.44
CA THR A 471 31.01 9.64 6.39
C THR A 471 30.64 8.89 7.67
N LYS A 472 30.47 9.62 8.78
CA LYS A 472 30.00 9.05 10.05
C LYS A 472 28.57 8.50 9.93
N GLU A 473 27.74 9.17 9.11
CA GLU A 473 26.39 8.76 8.80
C GLU A 473 26.38 7.42 8.06
N LEU A 474 27.22 7.25 7.04
CA LEU A 474 27.35 5.99 6.31
C LEU A 474 27.82 4.85 7.21
N GLU A 475 28.81 5.07 8.06
CA GLU A 475 29.31 4.06 9.00
C GLU A 475 28.28 3.65 10.07
N TYR A 476 27.31 4.52 10.40
CA TYR A 476 26.37 4.30 11.49
C TYR A 476 24.99 3.84 11.01
N PHE A 477 24.47 4.41 9.92
CA PHE A 477 23.13 4.17 9.40
C PHE A 477 23.05 3.17 8.25
N TYR A 478 24.18 2.70 7.71
CA TYR A 478 24.22 1.66 6.70
C TYR A 478 24.79 0.35 7.29
N PRO A 479 24.25 -0.85 6.96
CA PRO A 479 23.06 -1.07 6.13
C PRO A 479 21.78 -0.52 6.77
N THR A 480 20.77 -0.21 5.95
CA THR A 480 19.47 0.22 6.47
C THR A 480 18.68 -0.98 7.00
N ASP A 481 17.68 -0.75 7.86
CA ASP A 481 16.99 -1.87 8.53
C ASP A 481 15.89 -2.46 7.65
N VAL A 482 15.05 -1.59 7.08
CA VAL A 482 13.92 -2.02 6.27
C VAL A 482 13.70 -1.10 5.07
N LEU A 483 13.47 -1.70 3.92
CA LEU A 483 12.95 -1.04 2.74
C LEU A 483 11.45 -1.32 2.65
N VAL A 484 10.64 -0.28 2.59
CA VAL A 484 9.19 -0.39 2.34
C VAL A 484 8.93 -0.05 0.88
N THR A 485 8.16 -0.88 0.17
CA THR A 485 7.93 -0.68 -1.26
C THR A 485 6.70 -1.43 -1.77
N GLY A 486 6.12 -0.96 -2.88
CA GLY A 486 5.12 -1.70 -3.62
C GLY A 486 5.68 -2.94 -4.32
N TYR A 487 4.87 -3.98 -4.48
CA TYR A 487 5.30 -5.20 -5.19
C TYR A 487 5.65 -4.97 -6.67
N ASP A 488 5.12 -3.93 -7.27
CA ASP A 488 5.30 -3.61 -8.69
C ASP A 488 6.68 -3.05 -9.04
N ILE A 489 7.46 -2.61 -8.04
CA ILE A 489 8.81 -2.09 -8.25
C ILE A 489 9.92 -2.95 -7.63
N ILE A 490 9.64 -4.19 -7.25
CA ILE A 490 10.66 -5.12 -6.73
C ILE A 490 11.79 -5.28 -7.74
N PHE A 491 11.47 -5.53 -8.99
CA PHE A 491 12.46 -5.68 -10.05
C PHE A 491 13.15 -4.37 -10.41
N PHE A 492 12.38 -3.29 -10.53
CA PHE A 492 12.92 -2.00 -10.94
C PHE A 492 13.89 -1.40 -9.93
N TRP A 493 13.59 -1.59 -8.64
CA TRP A 493 14.30 -0.88 -7.59
C TRP A 493 14.97 -1.79 -6.57
N VAL A 494 14.25 -2.76 -5.98
CA VAL A 494 14.82 -3.63 -4.94
C VAL A 494 16.02 -4.42 -5.46
N VAL A 495 15.84 -5.15 -6.57
CA VAL A 495 16.91 -5.95 -7.20
C VAL A 495 18.13 -5.08 -7.48
N ARG A 496 17.91 -3.88 -8.05
CA ARG A 496 18.99 -2.96 -8.43
C ARG A 496 19.73 -2.40 -7.23
N MET A 497 19.03 -2.04 -6.16
CA MET A 497 19.68 -1.62 -4.91
C MET A 497 20.52 -2.73 -4.29
N VAL A 498 20.01 -3.97 -4.29
CA VAL A 498 20.73 -5.10 -3.68
C VAL A 498 22.04 -5.38 -4.39
N PHE A 499 22.05 -5.55 -5.71
CA PHE A 499 23.31 -5.81 -6.40
C PHE A 499 24.26 -4.60 -6.37
N SER A 500 23.75 -3.37 -6.41
CA SER A 500 24.58 -2.17 -6.30
C SER A 500 25.20 -2.01 -4.93
N GLY A 501 24.44 -2.30 -3.85
CA GLY A 501 24.95 -2.31 -2.49
C GLY A 501 26.02 -3.36 -2.27
N LEU A 502 25.78 -4.60 -2.72
CA LEU A 502 26.77 -5.68 -2.65
C LEU A 502 28.04 -5.35 -3.44
N GLU A 503 27.91 -4.71 -4.60
CA GLU A 503 29.05 -4.30 -5.43
C GLU A 503 29.81 -3.08 -4.88
N ALA A 504 29.09 -2.07 -4.36
CA ALA A 504 29.72 -0.84 -3.90
C ALA A 504 30.22 -0.92 -2.45
N MET A 505 29.45 -1.58 -1.56
CA MET A 505 29.63 -1.61 -0.11
C MET A 505 30.01 -2.98 0.44
N GLU A 506 29.99 -4.04 -0.39
CA GLU A 506 30.25 -5.45 -0.01
C GLU A 506 29.24 -6.02 1.01
N GLU A 507 28.09 -5.33 1.18
CA GLU A 507 27.03 -5.70 2.11
C GLU A 507 25.66 -5.39 1.54
N VAL A 508 24.62 -6.15 1.99
CA VAL A 508 23.24 -5.88 1.60
C VAL A 508 22.81 -4.46 2.00
N PRO A 509 22.05 -3.73 1.16
CA PRO A 509 21.69 -2.35 1.48
C PRO A 509 20.61 -2.24 2.56
N PHE A 510 19.87 -3.32 2.83
CA PHE A 510 18.83 -3.42 3.86
C PHE A 510 18.61 -4.89 4.22
N HIS A 511 18.16 -5.14 5.46
CA HIS A 511 17.92 -6.51 5.95
C HIS A 511 16.53 -7.03 5.59
N HIS A 512 15.51 -6.16 5.63
CA HIS A 512 14.13 -6.52 5.33
C HIS A 512 13.59 -5.73 4.15
N VAL A 513 12.80 -6.41 3.31
CA VAL A 513 11.98 -5.80 2.25
C VAL A 513 10.52 -5.98 2.63
N TYR A 514 9.91 -4.93 3.18
CA TYR A 514 8.49 -4.92 3.52
C TYR A 514 7.67 -4.50 2.29
N VAL A 515 7.01 -5.48 1.70
CA VAL A 515 6.27 -5.29 0.45
C VAL A 515 4.80 -5.04 0.75
N HIS A 516 4.28 -3.93 0.26
CA HIS A 516 2.85 -3.61 0.31
C HIS A 516 2.17 -3.79 -1.05
N GLY A 517 0.83 -3.89 -1.04
CA GLY A 517 0.01 -3.91 -2.24
C GLY A 517 -0.33 -2.51 -2.75
N LEU A 518 -1.11 -2.45 -3.81
CA LEU A 518 -1.55 -1.20 -4.41
C LEU A 518 -2.88 -0.73 -3.82
N VAL A 519 -3.07 0.59 -3.78
CA VAL A 519 -4.38 1.18 -3.45
C VAL A 519 -5.22 1.23 -4.72
N ARG A 520 -6.39 0.57 -4.67
CA ARG A 520 -7.37 0.50 -5.75
C ARG A 520 -8.62 1.29 -5.40
N ASP A 521 -9.40 1.68 -6.39
CA ASP A 521 -10.70 2.31 -6.16
C ASP A 521 -11.72 1.33 -5.54
N ALA A 522 -12.91 1.80 -5.21
CA ALA A 522 -13.95 1.00 -4.58
C ALA A 522 -14.38 -0.22 -5.43
N GLN A 523 -14.22 -0.15 -6.76
CA GLN A 523 -14.50 -1.22 -7.71
C GLN A 523 -13.32 -2.19 -7.89
N GLY A 524 -12.16 -1.90 -7.29
CA GLY A 524 -10.95 -2.72 -7.38
C GLY A 524 -10.08 -2.44 -8.60
N ARG A 525 -10.31 -1.32 -9.31
CA ARG A 525 -9.50 -0.90 -10.46
C ARG A 525 -8.27 -0.13 -9.98
N LYS A 526 -7.16 -0.24 -10.71
CA LYS A 526 -5.96 0.58 -10.46
C LYS A 526 -6.33 2.06 -10.60
N MET A 527 -5.91 2.88 -9.64
CA MET A 527 -6.10 4.34 -9.72
C MET A 527 -5.15 4.92 -10.75
N SER A 528 -5.69 5.72 -11.68
CA SER A 528 -4.89 6.43 -12.67
C SER A 528 -5.51 7.77 -13.04
N LYS A 529 -4.68 8.71 -13.50
CA LYS A 529 -5.15 10.02 -13.97
C LYS A 529 -6.03 9.90 -15.21
N SER A 530 -5.75 8.93 -16.08
CA SER A 530 -6.51 8.68 -17.31
C SER A 530 -7.93 8.17 -17.04
N LEU A 531 -8.13 7.43 -15.96
CA LEU A 531 -9.45 6.94 -15.55
C LEU A 531 -10.22 7.95 -14.69
N GLY A 532 -9.59 9.04 -14.26
CA GLY A 532 -10.21 10.04 -13.38
C GLY A 532 -10.65 9.50 -12.00
N ASN A 533 -10.12 8.35 -11.58
CA ASN A 533 -10.44 7.69 -10.33
C ASN A 533 -9.36 7.87 -9.25
N GLY A 534 -8.38 8.75 -9.51
CA GLY A 534 -7.34 9.10 -8.54
C GLY A 534 -7.92 9.92 -7.38
N ILE A 535 -7.54 9.57 -6.15
CA ILE A 535 -7.94 10.26 -4.93
C ILE A 535 -6.74 11.03 -4.41
N ASP A 536 -6.90 12.34 -4.20
CA ASP A 536 -5.87 13.20 -3.59
C ASP A 536 -5.88 12.99 -2.07
N PRO A 537 -4.76 12.55 -1.47
CA PRO A 537 -4.64 12.42 -0.02
C PRO A 537 -4.96 13.70 0.74
N LEU A 538 -4.63 14.87 0.20
CA LEU A 538 -4.88 16.16 0.86
C LEU A 538 -6.36 16.46 0.99
N GLU A 539 -7.18 16.17 -0.03
CA GLU A 539 -8.63 16.34 0.04
C GLU A 539 -9.24 15.43 1.12
N VAL A 540 -8.69 14.22 1.27
CA VAL A 540 -9.12 13.29 2.32
C VAL A 540 -8.73 13.81 3.70
N ILE A 541 -7.49 14.29 3.87
CA ILE A 541 -7.00 14.88 5.13
C ILE A 541 -7.86 16.10 5.51
N ASP A 542 -8.17 16.95 4.56
CA ASP A 542 -9.00 18.13 4.80
C ASP A 542 -10.42 17.80 5.27
N ARG A 543 -10.97 16.66 4.88
CA ARG A 543 -12.32 16.21 5.27
C ARG A 543 -12.36 15.41 6.56
N TYR A 544 -11.36 14.55 6.79
CA TYR A 544 -11.39 13.53 7.84
C TYR A 544 -10.25 13.64 8.87
N GLY A 545 -9.19 14.39 8.56
CA GLY A 545 -7.95 14.47 9.32
C GLY A 545 -6.91 13.45 8.88
N ALA A 546 -5.63 13.77 9.15
CA ALA A 546 -4.50 12.90 8.81
C ALA A 546 -4.54 11.57 9.58
N ASP A 547 -4.86 11.60 10.87
CA ASP A 547 -4.92 10.41 11.72
C ASP A 547 -5.93 9.38 11.22
N ALA A 548 -7.11 9.81 10.76
CA ALA A 548 -8.13 8.90 10.24
C ALA A 548 -7.67 8.22 8.95
N LEU A 549 -7.01 8.95 8.06
CA LEU A 549 -6.42 8.40 6.85
C LEU A 549 -5.31 7.39 7.17
N ARG A 550 -4.35 7.76 8.01
CA ARG A 550 -3.22 6.91 8.42
C ARG A 550 -3.70 5.61 9.05
N PHE A 551 -4.68 5.68 9.95
CA PHE A 551 -5.23 4.51 10.62
C PHE A 551 -5.96 3.59 9.64
N MET A 552 -6.71 4.14 8.68
CA MET A 552 -7.33 3.37 7.61
C MET A 552 -6.29 2.66 6.73
N LEU A 553 -5.19 3.36 6.39
CA LEU A 553 -4.13 2.83 5.52
C LEU A 553 -3.33 1.70 6.19
N THR A 554 -3.23 1.68 7.51
CA THR A 554 -2.44 0.69 8.26
C THR A 554 -3.26 -0.50 8.75
N THR A 555 -4.56 -0.32 9.01
CA THR A 555 -5.43 -1.37 9.57
C THR A 555 -6.19 -2.13 8.49
N GLY A 556 -6.37 -3.46 8.67
CA GLY A 556 -7.17 -4.29 7.77
C GLY A 556 -6.54 -4.57 6.41
N ILE A 557 -5.21 -4.47 6.30
CA ILE A 557 -4.44 -4.84 5.12
C ILE A 557 -3.39 -5.86 5.54
N THR A 558 -3.43 -7.04 4.94
CA THR A 558 -2.34 -8.01 5.08
C THR A 558 -1.17 -7.55 4.19
N PRO A 559 0.10 -7.64 4.64
CA PRO A 559 1.25 -7.30 3.84
C PRO A 559 1.22 -7.92 2.43
N GLY A 560 1.54 -7.12 1.43
CA GLY A 560 1.58 -7.53 0.02
C GLY A 560 0.23 -7.69 -0.69
N ASN A 561 -0.89 -7.40 -0.03
CA ASN A 561 -2.22 -7.44 -0.66
C ASN A 561 -2.70 -6.05 -1.04
N ASP A 562 -3.45 -5.97 -2.15
CA ASP A 562 -4.07 -4.71 -2.60
C ASP A 562 -5.16 -4.24 -1.63
N MET A 563 -5.24 -2.94 -1.44
CA MET A 563 -6.28 -2.29 -0.67
C MET A 563 -7.33 -1.65 -1.56
N ARG A 564 -8.62 -1.87 -1.27
CA ARG A 564 -9.70 -1.08 -1.85
C ARG A 564 -10.00 0.13 -0.96
N PHE A 565 -9.87 1.31 -1.51
CA PHE A 565 -10.26 2.54 -0.83
C PHE A 565 -11.78 2.62 -0.72
N LYS A 566 -12.29 2.72 0.52
CA LYS A 566 -13.72 2.84 0.82
C LYS A 566 -13.93 3.98 1.82
N GLU A 567 -14.82 4.90 1.49
CA GLU A 567 -15.12 6.07 2.32
C GLU A 567 -15.73 5.69 3.67
N ASP A 568 -16.59 4.65 3.73
CA ASP A 568 -17.20 4.14 4.97
C ASP A 568 -16.14 3.71 6.02
N ARG A 569 -15.01 3.16 5.56
CA ARG A 569 -13.90 2.82 6.47
C ARG A 569 -13.24 4.05 7.05
N LEU A 570 -13.09 5.07 6.24
CA LEU A 570 -12.50 6.33 6.68
C LEU A 570 -13.38 7.03 7.71
N GLU A 571 -14.72 7.02 7.51
CA GLU A 571 -15.68 7.50 8.50
C GLU A 571 -15.59 6.71 9.82
N SER A 572 -15.43 5.39 9.74
CA SER A 572 -15.24 4.55 10.92
C SER A 572 -13.97 4.91 11.69
N CYS A 573 -12.86 5.21 10.99
CA CYS A 573 -11.61 5.65 11.61
C CYS A 573 -11.76 7.04 12.27
N ARG A 574 -12.47 7.97 11.63
CA ARG A 574 -12.81 9.26 12.23
C ARG A 574 -13.71 9.12 13.48
N ASN A 575 -14.68 8.21 13.43
CA ASN A 575 -15.54 7.92 14.59
C ASN A 575 -14.74 7.32 15.74
N PHE A 576 -13.72 6.51 15.46
CA PHE A 576 -12.78 6.02 16.46
C PHE A 576 -12.00 7.17 17.12
N ALA A 577 -11.43 8.08 16.32
CA ALA A 577 -10.77 9.28 16.83
C ALA A 577 -11.70 10.10 17.73
N ASN A 578 -12.95 10.34 17.29
CA ASN A 578 -13.93 11.07 18.07
C ASN A 578 -14.32 10.36 19.38
N LYS A 579 -14.40 9.02 19.37
CA LYS A 579 -14.66 8.25 20.60
C LYS A 579 -13.49 8.36 21.60
N LEU A 580 -12.25 8.22 21.11
CA LEU A 580 -11.05 8.42 21.94
C LEU A 580 -11.01 9.85 22.52
N TRP A 581 -11.31 10.87 21.71
CA TRP A 581 -11.39 12.26 22.16
C TRP A 581 -12.38 12.47 23.30
N ASN A 582 -13.60 11.96 23.15
CA ASN A 582 -14.64 12.08 24.16
C ASN A 582 -14.30 11.30 25.44
N ALA A 583 -13.73 10.10 25.32
CA ALA A 583 -13.24 9.35 26.46
C ALA A 583 -12.11 10.06 27.20
N SER A 584 -11.15 10.59 26.47
CA SER A 584 -10.06 11.36 27.06
C SER A 584 -10.55 12.65 27.73
N ARG A 585 -11.50 13.34 27.10
CA ARG A 585 -12.13 14.53 27.69
C ARG A 585 -12.87 14.19 29.00
N PHE A 586 -13.59 13.06 29.05
CA PHE A 586 -14.21 12.56 30.28
C PHE A 586 -13.17 12.32 31.38
N VAL A 587 -12.04 11.67 31.05
CA VAL A 587 -10.95 11.44 32.00
C VAL A 587 -10.41 12.77 32.52
N ILE A 588 -10.03 13.69 31.63
CA ILE A 588 -9.43 14.99 31.97
C ILE A 588 -10.39 15.81 32.88
N MET A 589 -11.68 15.86 32.56
CA MET A 589 -12.69 16.55 33.40
C MET A 589 -12.76 15.99 34.83
N ASN A 590 -12.56 14.69 35.02
CA ASN A 590 -12.55 14.07 36.35
C ASN A 590 -11.21 14.25 37.09
N LEU A 591 -10.16 14.63 36.38
CA LEU A 591 -8.86 14.95 36.96
C LEU A 591 -8.73 16.40 37.46
N LEU A 592 -9.58 17.32 36.98
CA LEU A 592 -9.47 18.75 37.29
C LEU A 592 -10.46 19.11 38.40
N ASP A 593 -10.02 20.03 39.31
CA ASP A 593 -10.87 20.72 40.27
C ASP A 593 -11.58 21.95 39.62
N GLU A 594 -12.36 22.69 40.39
CA GLU A 594 -13.07 23.89 39.92
C GLU A 594 -12.14 25.01 39.46
N ASP A 595 -10.93 25.05 39.99
CA ASP A 595 -9.86 26.01 39.65
C ASP A 595 -9.01 25.52 38.46
N GLY A 596 -9.28 24.27 38.00
CA GLY A 596 -8.58 23.63 36.90
C GLY A 596 -7.17 23.10 37.27
N ASN A 597 -6.93 22.79 38.53
CA ASN A 597 -5.72 22.09 38.97
C ASN A 597 -6.00 20.59 39.01
N PHE A 598 -4.94 19.80 38.84
CA PHE A 598 -5.08 18.36 38.95
C PHE A 598 -5.42 17.92 40.38
N LYS A 599 -6.49 17.17 40.54
CA LYS A 599 -6.86 16.48 41.77
C LYS A 599 -5.82 15.43 42.14
N GLU A 600 -5.73 15.10 43.40
CA GLU A 600 -4.83 14.04 43.86
C GLU A 600 -5.16 12.68 43.23
N MET A 601 -4.11 11.91 42.93
CA MET A 601 -4.15 10.55 42.46
C MET A 601 -3.34 9.64 43.39
N ALA A 602 -3.67 8.36 43.43
CA ALA A 602 -2.86 7.36 44.13
C ALA A 602 -1.44 7.31 43.55
N LYS A 603 -0.43 7.02 44.40
CA LYS A 603 0.97 6.93 43.99
C LYS A 603 1.48 5.51 44.18
N CYS A 604 2.03 4.90 43.15
CA CYS A 604 2.60 3.56 43.18
C CYS A 604 4.00 3.53 43.89
N CYS A 605 4.73 4.62 43.90
CA CYS A 605 5.96 4.79 44.69
C CYS A 605 6.21 6.26 45.04
N LYS A 606 7.19 6.54 45.93
CA LYS A 606 7.48 7.91 46.37
C LYS A 606 7.91 8.84 45.23
N ASP A 607 8.50 8.28 44.16
CA ASP A 607 9.08 9.05 43.04
C ASP A 607 8.22 8.97 41.74
N CYS A 608 7.10 8.28 41.75
CA CYS A 608 6.21 8.14 40.59
C CYS A 608 5.31 9.36 40.38
N CYS A 609 5.90 10.52 40.16
CA CYS A 609 5.15 11.67 39.68
C CYS A 609 5.01 11.61 38.16
N GLY A 610 4.09 10.76 37.63
CA GLY A 610 3.73 10.78 36.23
C GLY A 610 4.69 10.13 35.22
N ARG A 611 5.84 9.60 35.65
CA ARG A 611 6.66 8.73 34.78
C ARG A 611 5.87 7.45 34.53
N ALA A 612 5.90 6.93 33.31
CA ALA A 612 5.50 5.55 33.09
C ALA A 612 6.27 4.70 34.09
N CYS A 613 5.56 4.02 34.98
CA CYS A 613 6.21 3.07 35.87
C CYS A 613 6.92 2.06 34.96
N GLY A 614 8.25 1.99 35.05
CA GLY A 614 9.04 1.02 34.30
C GLY A 614 8.74 -0.42 34.73
N ASP A 615 9.53 -1.37 34.31
CA ASP A 615 9.39 -2.83 34.48
C ASP A 615 9.09 -3.32 35.93
N THR A 616 9.02 -2.42 36.91
CA THR A 616 8.87 -2.71 38.32
C THR A 616 7.75 -1.91 39.01
N THR A 617 6.60 -1.71 38.33
CA THR A 617 5.44 -1.05 38.97
C THR A 617 4.96 -1.89 40.14
N ASP A 618 5.15 -1.41 41.34
CA ASP A 618 4.65 -2.02 42.58
C ASP A 618 3.29 -1.41 42.95
N PHE A 619 2.24 -2.22 42.90
CA PHE A 619 0.88 -1.83 43.27
C PHE A 619 0.55 -2.12 44.72
N SER A 620 1.50 -2.61 45.53
CA SER A 620 1.24 -3.00 46.94
C SER A 620 0.65 -1.89 47.79
N ASN A 621 0.95 -0.62 47.46
CA ASN A 621 0.44 0.56 48.16
C ASN A 621 -0.87 1.13 47.61
N ILE A 622 -1.45 0.50 46.57
CA ILE A 622 -2.69 0.94 45.93
C ILE A 622 -3.78 -0.10 46.09
N ALA A 623 -4.89 0.28 46.66
CA ALA A 623 -6.03 -0.62 46.86
C ALA A 623 -6.82 -0.85 45.56
N LEU A 624 -6.18 -1.48 44.54
CA LEU A 624 -6.83 -1.79 43.28
C LEU A 624 -8.00 -2.77 43.46
N ARG A 625 -9.16 -2.45 42.88
CA ARG A 625 -10.30 -3.34 42.77
C ARG A 625 -10.18 -4.24 41.54
N ASP A 626 -11.08 -5.23 41.41
CA ASP A 626 -10.99 -6.20 40.28
C ASP A 626 -11.07 -5.53 38.90
N GLU A 627 -11.90 -4.48 38.74
CA GLU A 627 -11.99 -3.71 37.48
C GLU A 627 -10.70 -2.97 37.15
N ASP A 628 -10.00 -2.45 38.17
CA ASP A 628 -8.70 -1.77 37.96
C ASP A 628 -7.63 -2.78 37.53
N LYS A 629 -7.58 -3.94 38.25
CA LYS A 629 -6.68 -5.05 37.93
C LYS A 629 -6.91 -5.60 36.54
N TRP A 630 -8.18 -5.73 36.14
CA TRP A 630 -8.57 -6.22 34.83
C TRP A 630 -8.07 -5.30 33.68
N ILE A 631 -8.35 -4.00 33.75
CA ILE A 631 -7.94 -3.09 32.68
C ILE A 631 -6.42 -2.95 32.61
N ILE A 632 -5.72 -2.97 33.76
CA ILE A 632 -4.25 -2.98 33.80
C ILE A 632 -3.72 -4.23 33.09
N SER A 633 -4.30 -5.41 33.33
CA SER A 633 -3.92 -6.64 32.63
C SER A 633 -4.18 -6.53 31.14
N LYS A 634 -5.34 -6.01 30.71
CA LYS A 634 -5.66 -5.82 29.28
C LYS A 634 -4.71 -4.88 28.54
N VAL A 635 -4.33 -3.78 29.19
CA VAL A 635 -3.32 -2.86 28.65
C VAL A 635 -1.97 -3.58 28.52
N ASN A 636 -1.57 -4.34 29.53
CA ASN A 636 -0.30 -5.06 29.56
C ASN A 636 -0.25 -6.20 28.50
N GLU A 637 -1.34 -6.97 28.35
CA GLU A 637 -1.51 -7.95 27.27
C GLU A 637 -1.43 -7.29 25.87
N ALA A 638 -2.01 -6.10 25.73
CA ALA A 638 -1.93 -5.37 24.48
C ALA A 638 -0.53 -4.87 24.19
N VAL A 639 0.24 -4.44 25.19
CA VAL A 639 1.65 -4.05 25.03
C VAL A 639 2.46 -5.21 24.46
N GLU A 640 2.32 -6.40 25.02
CA GLU A 640 3.02 -7.61 24.55
C GLU A 640 2.63 -7.96 23.10
N TYR A 641 1.32 -8.04 22.84
CA TYR A 641 0.80 -8.42 21.53
C TYR A 641 1.20 -7.41 20.44
N VAL A 642 1.01 -6.12 20.70
CA VAL A 642 1.31 -5.06 19.73
C VAL A 642 2.81 -5.04 19.42
N THR A 643 3.67 -5.14 20.44
CA THR A 643 5.12 -5.19 20.24
C THR A 643 5.52 -6.39 19.38
N ALA A 644 5.02 -7.59 19.70
CA ALA A 644 5.31 -8.81 18.93
C ALA A 644 4.77 -8.75 17.48
N ALA A 645 3.63 -8.07 17.24
CA ALA A 645 3.09 -7.86 15.91
C ALA A 645 3.94 -6.86 15.11
N MET A 646 4.38 -5.76 15.75
CA MET A 646 5.27 -4.77 15.14
C MET A 646 6.62 -5.39 14.74
N GLU A 647 7.21 -6.24 15.57
CA GLU A 647 8.45 -6.97 15.26
C GLU A 647 8.32 -7.90 14.04
N LYS A 648 7.12 -8.39 13.76
CA LYS A 648 6.79 -9.21 12.58
C LYS A 648 6.31 -8.39 11.39
N TYR A 649 6.33 -7.08 11.47
CA TYR A 649 5.76 -6.17 10.47
C TYR A 649 4.26 -6.37 10.21
N ASP A 650 3.52 -6.96 11.17
CA ASP A 650 2.05 -7.11 11.09
C ASP A 650 1.34 -5.88 11.69
N LEU A 651 1.49 -4.75 11.01
CA LEU A 651 0.98 -3.46 11.47
C LEU A 651 -0.55 -3.45 11.58
N ALA A 652 -1.22 -4.24 10.73
CA ALA A 652 -2.68 -4.32 10.73
C ALA A 652 -3.21 -4.95 12.01
N MET A 653 -2.62 -6.06 12.44
CA MET A 653 -3.00 -6.72 13.69
C MET A 653 -2.60 -5.89 14.91
N ALA A 654 -1.45 -5.22 14.86
CA ALA A 654 -1.05 -4.26 15.90
C ALA A 654 -2.08 -3.14 16.07
N GLY A 655 -2.45 -2.46 14.98
CA GLY A 655 -3.45 -1.39 15.00
C GLY A 655 -4.84 -1.87 15.43
N GLN A 656 -5.27 -3.07 14.99
CA GLN A 656 -6.55 -3.65 15.40
C GLN A 656 -6.58 -3.95 16.90
N ARG A 657 -5.50 -4.50 17.48
CA ARG A 657 -5.43 -4.76 18.93
C ARG A 657 -5.51 -3.47 19.75
N VAL A 658 -4.86 -2.40 19.29
CA VAL A 658 -4.96 -1.08 19.93
C VAL A 658 -6.39 -0.54 19.85
N TYR A 659 -7.03 -0.67 18.69
CA TYR A 659 -8.44 -0.30 18.52
C TYR A 659 -9.34 -1.03 19.51
N ASP A 660 -9.22 -2.35 19.61
CA ASP A 660 -10.05 -3.18 20.48
C ASP A 660 -9.85 -2.83 21.97
N LEU A 661 -8.60 -2.59 22.38
CA LEU A 661 -8.29 -2.13 23.74
C LEU A 661 -8.99 -0.80 24.05
N ILE A 662 -8.87 0.18 23.18
CA ILE A 662 -9.42 1.52 23.40
C ILE A 662 -10.94 1.51 23.31
N TRP A 663 -11.49 0.96 22.23
CA TRP A 663 -12.92 1.01 21.97
C TRP A 663 -13.71 0.07 22.88
N ASN A 664 -13.37 -1.23 22.84
CA ASN A 664 -14.16 -2.27 23.50
C ASN A 664 -13.84 -2.40 25.00
N GLU A 665 -12.55 -2.34 25.39
CA GLU A 665 -12.16 -2.65 26.77
C GLU A 665 -12.17 -1.38 27.63
N TYR A 666 -11.52 -0.29 27.18
CA TYR A 666 -11.42 0.93 27.97
C TYR A 666 -12.69 1.79 27.93
N CYS A 667 -13.18 2.14 26.73
CA CYS A 667 -14.32 3.05 26.61
C CYS A 667 -15.66 2.40 26.97
N ASP A 668 -15.93 1.19 26.44
CA ASP A 668 -17.24 0.54 26.61
C ASP A 668 -17.38 -0.14 27.96
N TRP A 669 -16.27 -0.54 28.58
CA TRP A 669 -16.32 -1.25 29.85
C TRP A 669 -15.68 -0.49 31.00
N TYR A 670 -14.39 -0.23 30.98
CA TYR A 670 -13.70 0.30 32.15
C TYR A 670 -14.27 1.64 32.60
N ILE A 671 -14.43 2.58 31.69
CA ILE A 671 -15.02 3.90 32.02
C ILE A 671 -16.41 3.72 32.65
N GLU A 672 -17.28 2.86 32.12
CA GLU A 672 -18.63 2.64 32.65
C GLU A 672 -18.60 1.96 34.04
N LEU A 673 -17.69 1.01 34.24
CA LEU A 673 -17.51 0.33 35.51
C LEU A 673 -17.11 1.26 36.65
N VAL A 674 -16.29 2.28 36.37
CA VAL A 674 -15.75 3.17 37.42
C VAL A 674 -16.56 4.45 37.66
N LYS A 675 -17.57 4.76 36.84
CA LYS A 675 -18.42 5.97 37.01
C LYS A 675 -19.01 6.08 38.40
N ALA A 676 -19.57 4.99 38.93
CA ALA A 676 -20.17 4.98 40.26
C ALA A 676 -19.14 5.28 41.36
N ARG A 677 -17.89 4.89 41.21
CA ARG A 677 -16.79 5.18 42.13
C ARG A 677 -16.34 6.65 42.04
N LEU A 678 -16.25 7.19 40.84
CA LEU A 678 -15.90 8.62 40.63
C LEU A 678 -16.94 9.57 41.23
N TRP A 679 -18.24 9.17 41.27
CA TRP A 679 -19.34 9.99 41.79
C TRP A 679 -19.73 9.62 43.21
N GLY A 680 -19.10 8.59 43.84
CA GLY A 680 -19.31 8.21 45.24
C GLY A 680 -18.66 9.21 46.20
N ASP A 681 -18.67 8.87 47.49
CA ASP A 681 -18.15 9.75 48.56
C ASP A 681 -16.74 9.39 49.04
N ASP A 682 -16.19 8.25 48.61
CA ASP A 682 -14.89 7.73 49.03
C ASP A 682 -13.76 8.37 48.20
N GLU A 683 -13.09 9.38 48.80
CA GLU A 683 -12.02 10.11 48.14
C GLU A 683 -10.76 9.26 47.90
N GLU A 684 -10.46 8.28 48.75
CA GLU A 684 -9.30 7.41 48.55
C GLU A 684 -9.55 6.46 47.36
N ASP A 685 -10.75 5.95 47.20
CA ASP A 685 -11.14 5.14 46.05
C ASP A 685 -11.12 5.97 44.76
N LYS A 686 -11.56 7.22 44.80
CA LYS A 686 -11.45 8.15 43.65
C LYS A 686 -10.00 8.40 43.22
N LYS A 687 -9.06 8.49 44.16
CA LYS A 687 -7.63 8.63 43.84
C LYS A 687 -7.10 7.42 43.07
N VAL A 688 -7.53 6.20 43.46
CA VAL A 688 -7.19 4.96 42.76
C VAL A 688 -7.75 4.95 41.36
N VAL A 689 -9.02 5.30 41.18
CA VAL A 689 -9.67 5.36 39.86
C VAL A 689 -8.98 6.37 38.95
N ARG A 690 -8.70 7.59 39.42
CA ARG A 690 -7.99 8.64 38.66
C ARG A 690 -6.62 8.15 38.21
N PHE A 691 -5.85 7.51 39.11
CA PHE A 691 -4.56 6.92 38.81
C PHE A 691 -4.67 5.87 37.67
N THR A 692 -5.60 4.92 37.80
CA THR A 692 -5.74 3.83 36.83
C THR A 692 -6.20 4.35 35.47
N LEU A 693 -7.15 5.30 35.44
CA LEU A 693 -7.60 5.96 34.20
C LEU A 693 -6.44 6.62 33.46
N VAL A 694 -5.61 7.41 34.16
CA VAL A 694 -4.48 8.11 33.56
C VAL A 694 -3.40 7.14 33.10
N MET A 695 -3.03 6.18 33.94
CA MET A 695 -1.99 5.21 33.62
C MET A 695 -2.36 4.38 32.38
N CYS A 696 -3.59 3.86 32.31
CA CYS A 696 -4.05 3.12 31.15
C CYS A 696 -4.13 3.99 29.90
N LEU A 697 -4.69 5.21 30.02
CA LEU A 697 -4.79 6.14 28.88
C LEU A 697 -3.40 6.48 28.34
N LYS A 698 -2.41 6.81 29.19
CA LYS A 698 -1.04 7.10 28.75
C LYS A 698 -0.41 5.95 27.96
N ASN A 699 -0.57 4.70 28.43
CA ASN A 699 -0.04 3.53 27.72
C ASN A 699 -0.78 3.30 26.38
N MET A 700 -2.10 3.46 26.35
CA MET A 700 -2.88 3.36 25.11
C MET A 700 -2.49 4.44 24.10
N LEU A 701 -2.25 5.67 24.53
CA LEU A 701 -1.77 6.76 23.66
C LEU A 701 -0.39 6.43 23.09
N LYS A 702 0.52 5.85 23.88
CA LYS A 702 1.82 5.38 23.40
C LYS A 702 1.71 4.31 22.33
N LEU A 703 0.84 3.31 22.54
CA LEU A 703 0.61 2.24 21.57
C LEU A 703 -0.04 2.76 20.28
N LEU A 704 -0.92 3.75 20.38
CA LEU A 704 -1.62 4.33 19.24
C LEU A 704 -0.80 5.37 18.48
N HIS A 705 0.17 6.02 19.13
CA HIS A 705 0.90 7.17 18.57
C HIS A 705 1.55 6.90 17.20
N PRO A 706 2.17 5.74 16.93
CA PRO A 706 2.69 5.47 15.60
C PRO A 706 1.64 5.54 14.49
N PHE A 707 0.41 5.13 14.78
CA PHE A 707 -0.71 5.06 13.84
C PHE A 707 -1.47 6.39 13.71
N MET A 708 -1.75 7.05 14.84
CA MET A 708 -2.55 8.29 14.92
C MET A 708 -1.80 9.35 15.75
N PRO A 709 -0.72 9.91 15.18
CA PRO A 709 0.21 10.72 15.96
C PRO A 709 -0.36 12.05 16.47
N PHE A 710 -1.25 12.70 15.71
CA PHE A 710 -1.72 14.04 16.05
C PHE A 710 -2.70 14.05 17.24
N ILE A 711 -3.74 13.25 17.18
CA ILE A 711 -4.73 13.17 18.26
C ILE A 711 -4.10 12.68 19.56
N THR A 712 -3.17 11.74 19.46
CA THR A 712 -2.49 11.18 20.63
C THR A 712 -1.56 12.20 21.28
N GLU A 713 -0.82 13.00 20.51
CA GLU A 713 0.01 14.09 21.01
C GLU A 713 -0.84 15.18 21.63
N GLU A 714 -1.96 15.58 21.00
CA GLU A 714 -2.87 16.57 21.53
C GLU A 714 -3.42 16.14 22.88
N ILE A 715 -3.97 14.93 23.00
CA ILE A 715 -4.50 14.41 24.27
C ILE A 715 -3.39 14.33 25.32
N TRP A 716 -2.20 13.87 24.94
CA TRP A 716 -1.05 13.77 25.83
C TRP A 716 -0.71 15.10 26.52
N SER A 717 -0.78 16.21 25.79
CA SER A 717 -0.46 17.55 26.30
C SER A 717 -1.37 18.02 27.44
N PHE A 718 -2.59 17.44 27.56
CA PHE A 718 -3.57 17.74 28.62
C PHE A 718 -3.48 16.79 29.83
N LEU A 719 -2.65 15.76 29.77
CA LEU A 719 -2.51 14.82 30.87
C LEU A 719 -1.50 15.31 31.92
N PRO A 720 -1.61 14.88 33.19
CA PRO A 720 -0.66 15.28 34.22
C PRO A 720 0.73 14.70 33.94
N HIS A 721 1.74 15.57 33.94
CA HIS A 721 3.15 15.24 33.87
C HIS A 721 3.80 15.67 35.21
N GLY A 722 4.91 15.04 35.60
CA GLY A 722 5.60 15.40 36.85
C GLY A 722 6.00 16.90 36.91
N GLU A 723 6.12 17.46 38.12
CA GLU A 723 6.37 18.91 38.31
C GLU A 723 7.63 19.39 37.60
N GLU A 724 8.64 18.55 37.44
CA GLU A 724 9.89 18.88 36.70
C GLU A 724 9.69 18.92 35.16
N GLN A 725 8.53 18.56 34.66
CA GLN A 725 8.29 18.36 33.21
C GLN A 725 7.30 19.37 32.60
N LYS A 726 6.74 20.32 33.40
CA LYS A 726 5.71 21.24 32.88
C LYS A 726 6.19 22.14 31.74
N ASP A 727 7.51 22.43 31.69
CA ASP A 727 8.12 23.28 30.67
C ASP A 727 9.30 22.59 29.94
N ASN A 728 9.39 21.23 30.02
CA ASN A 728 10.46 20.50 29.38
C ASN A 728 10.04 20.17 27.92
N PRO A 729 10.77 20.69 26.91
CA PRO A 729 10.51 20.35 25.49
C PRO A 729 10.68 18.85 25.17
N ASP A 730 11.21 18.06 26.11
CA ASP A 730 11.33 16.61 25.95
C ASP A 730 10.06 15.83 26.40
N ASN A 731 9.02 16.52 26.85
CA ASN A 731 7.79 15.88 27.33
C ASN A 731 6.74 15.62 26.23
N TYR A 732 7.15 15.58 24.97
CA TYR A 732 6.28 15.21 23.87
C TYR A 732 6.08 13.69 23.80
N LEU A 733 4.91 13.25 23.41
CA LEU A 733 4.59 11.82 23.26
C LEU A 733 5.52 11.11 22.26
N ILE A 734 5.85 11.78 21.18
CA ILE A 734 6.81 11.27 20.16
C ILE A 734 8.19 10.91 20.74
N LYS A 735 8.58 11.54 21.86
CA LYS A 735 9.84 11.27 22.59
C LYS A 735 9.65 10.32 23.78
N ALA A 736 8.41 9.95 24.10
CA ALA A 736 8.12 9.04 25.22
C ALA A 736 8.58 7.61 24.92
N SER A 737 9.03 6.91 25.96
CA SER A 737 9.46 5.51 25.83
C SER A 737 8.28 4.58 25.51
N TRP A 738 8.51 3.61 24.62
CA TRP A 738 7.56 2.53 24.33
C TRP A 738 7.22 1.75 25.60
N PRO A 739 5.95 1.40 25.84
CA PRO A 739 5.59 0.64 27.02
C PRO A 739 6.13 -0.79 26.94
N LYS A 740 6.47 -1.35 28.11
CA LYS A 740 7.01 -2.72 28.22
C LYS A 740 6.06 -3.60 28.99
N PHE A 741 5.96 -4.86 28.56
CA PHE A 741 5.21 -5.89 29.32
C PHE A 741 5.82 -6.10 30.70
N SER A 742 4.97 -6.21 31.73
CA SER A 742 5.40 -6.48 33.11
C SER A 742 4.55 -7.54 33.78
N LEU A 743 5.20 -8.52 34.41
CA LEU A 743 4.51 -9.58 35.18
C LEU A 743 3.74 -9.00 36.39
N SER A 744 4.14 -7.86 36.95
CA SER A 744 3.44 -7.19 38.04
C SER A 744 2.06 -6.64 37.63
N CYS A 745 1.81 -6.52 36.33
CA CYS A 745 0.54 -6.07 35.75
C CYS A 745 -0.39 -7.23 35.33
N VAL A 746 -0.10 -8.46 35.69
CA VAL A 746 -0.87 -9.65 35.31
C VAL A 746 -1.75 -10.11 36.50
N PHE A 747 -3.06 -9.97 36.36
CA PHE A 747 -4.04 -10.30 37.40
C PHE A 747 -5.12 -11.30 36.90
N PRO A 748 -4.78 -12.59 36.68
CA PRO A 748 -5.65 -13.53 35.96
C PRO A 748 -6.94 -13.85 36.73
N ALA A 749 -6.90 -13.86 38.09
CA ALA A 749 -8.09 -14.12 38.90
C ALA A 749 -9.12 -12.98 38.80
N ALA A 750 -8.67 -11.72 38.78
CA ALA A 750 -9.54 -10.56 38.62
C ALA A 750 -10.09 -10.49 37.17
N SER A 751 -9.26 -10.78 36.18
CA SER A 751 -9.68 -10.84 34.78
C SER A 751 -10.77 -11.87 34.56
N ARG A 752 -10.59 -13.09 35.01
CA ARG A 752 -11.61 -14.16 34.89
C ARG A 752 -12.95 -13.77 35.51
N LYS A 753 -12.95 -13.22 36.75
CA LYS A 753 -14.17 -12.80 37.44
C LYS A 753 -14.93 -11.73 36.64
N LEU A 754 -14.22 -10.72 36.16
CA LEU A 754 -14.85 -9.61 35.49
C LEU A 754 -15.33 -9.98 34.07
N GLU A 755 -14.58 -10.78 33.33
CA GLU A 755 -14.96 -11.27 32.01
C GLU A 755 -16.21 -12.13 32.06
N THR A 756 -16.33 -13.04 33.08
CA THR A 756 -17.54 -13.82 33.29
C THR A 756 -18.75 -12.92 33.62
N ALA A 757 -18.57 -11.87 34.43
CA ALA A 757 -19.63 -10.90 34.69
C ALA A 757 -20.02 -10.11 33.44
N MET A 758 -19.07 -9.73 32.59
CA MET A 758 -19.31 -9.05 31.32
C MET A 758 -20.07 -9.94 30.32
N GLU A 759 -19.77 -11.23 30.27
CA GLU A 759 -20.54 -12.19 29.45
C GLU A 759 -21.98 -12.26 29.90
N ALA A 760 -22.23 -12.38 31.21
CA ALA A 760 -23.56 -12.36 31.76
C ALA A 760 -24.32 -11.06 31.42
N ILE A 761 -23.65 -9.90 31.52
CA ILE A 761 -24.24 -8.60 31.15
C ILE A 761 -24.58 -8.55 29.65
N ARG A 762 -23.68 -9.01 28.76
CA ARG A 762 -23.95 -9.09 27.32
C ARG A 762 -25.14 -10.01 27.03
N ALA A 763 -25.18 -11.19 27.65
CA ALA A 763 -26.27 -12.15 27.49
C ALA A 763 -27.61 -11.54 27.86
N ILE A 764 -27.69 -10.87 29.02
CA ILE A 764 -28.93 -10.21 29.50
C ILE A 764 -29.31 -9.03 28.53
N ARG A 765 -28.36 -8.24 28.07
CA ARG A 765 -28.63 -7.17 27.12
C ARG A 765 -29.15 -7.72 25.78
N ASN A 766 -28.62 -8.85 25.31
CA ASN A 766 -29.10 -9.51 24.09
C ASN A 766 -30.54 -10.02 24.28
N ILE A 767 -30.86 -10.68 25.42
CA ILE A 767 -32.23 -11.06 25.73
C ILE A 767 -33.17 -9.83 25.67
N ARG A 768 -32.78 -8.69 26.26
CA ARG A 768 -33.58 -7.44 26.18
C ARG A 768 -33.79 -6.97 24.75
N ALA A 769 -32.72 -7.02 23.91
CA ALA A 769 -32.79 -6.57 22.52
C ALA A 769 -33.72 -7.48 21.69
N GLU A 770 -33.71 -8.80 21.91
CA GLU A 770 -34.57 -9.76 21.21
C GLU A 770 -36.07 -9.51 21.44
N VAL A 771 -36.43 -9.02 22.62
CA VAL A 771 -37.83 -8.71 22.97
C VAL A 771 -38.15 -7.23 22.98
N GLU A 772 -37.23 -6.37 22.45
CA GLU A 772 -37.36 -4.91 22.41
C GLU A 772 -37.66 -4.26 23.77
N ALA A 773 -37.22 -4.87 24.87
CA ALA A 773 -37.44 -4.36 26.22
C ALA A 773 -36.58 -3.10 26.46
N ALA A 774 -37.19 -2.05 27.04
CA ALA A 774 -36.49 -0.80 27.31
C ALA A 774 -35.26 -1.03 28.20
N PRO A 775 -34.08 -0.43 27.89
CA PRO A 775 -32.85 -0.60 28.69
C PRO A 775 -33.04 -0.19 30.16
N SER A 776 -33.94 0.73 30.48
CA SER A 776 -34.22 1.22 31.82
C SER A 776 -35.14 0.29 32.63
N LYS A 777 -35.78 -0.72 32.01
CA LYS A 777 -36.69 -1.64 32.70
C LYS A 777 -35.91 -2.50 33.68
N LYS A 778 -36.36 -2.59 34.93
CA LYS A 778 -35.76 -3.41 35.98
C LYS A 778 -36.20 -4.86 35.81
N LEU A 779 -35.28 -5.80 35.86
CA LEU A 779 -35.52 -7.24 35.68
C LEU A 779 -34.99 -8.05 36.85
N ARG A 780 -35.49 -9.27 37.01
CA ARG A 780 -34.93 -10.32 37.87
C ARG A 780 -34.18 -11.33 36.99
N ALA A 781 -33.15 -11.97 37.52
CA ALA A 781 -32.42 -13.02 36.82
C ALA A 781 -32.27 -14.26 37.70
N VAL A 782 -32.47 -15.46 37.12
CA VAL A 782 -32.10 -16.73 37.72
C VAL A 782 -30.94 -17.30 36.97
N ILE A 783 -29.87 -17.64 37.69
CA ILE A 783 -28.62 -18.16 37.09
C ILE A 783 -28.48 -19.61 37.56
N LEU A 784 -28.67 -20.52 36.62
CA LEU A 784 -28.49 -21.96 36.83
C LEU A 784 -27.01 -22.29 36.58
N THR A 785 -26.32 -22.72 37.64
CA THR A 785 -24.87 -22.97 37.60
C THR A 785 -24.44 -23.90 38.72
N ASN A 786 -23.24 -24.48 38.59
CA ASN A 786 -22.62 -25.20 39.70
C ASN A 786 -22.01 -24.22 40.74
N GLN A 787 -21.66 -24.73 41.92
CA GLN A 787 -21.19 -23.91 43.01
C GLN A 787 -19.90 -23.12 42.69
N ASP A 788 -18.97 -23.71 41.92
CA ASP A 788 -17.69 -23.06 41.61
C ASP A 788 -17.88 -21.89 40.68
N ASN A 789 -18.58 -22.08 39.55
CA ASN A 789 -18.89 -21.00 38.58
C ASN A 789 -19.86 -19.98 39.18
N GLY A 790 -20.81 -20.42 40.01
CA GLY A 790 -21.72 -19.56 40.76
C GLY A 790 -20.98 -18.57 41.65
N ASN A 791 -19.95 -18.99 42.35
CA ASN A 791 -19.10 -18.11 43.14
C ASN A 791 -18.34 -17.05 42.30
N ILE A 792 -17.90 -17.43 41.10
CA ILE A 792 -17.21 -16.51 40.19
C ILE A 792 -18.17 -15.43 39.67
N ILE A 793 -19.38 -15.84 39.24
CA ILE A 793 -20.41 -14.92 38.74
C ILE A 793 -20.95 -14.05 39.88
N ALA A 794 -21.17 -14.61 41.08
CA ALA A 794 -21.62 -13.87 42.25
C ALA A 794 -20.62 -12.79 42.71
N ALA A 795 -19.32 -13.04 42.53
CA ALA A 795 -18.31 -11.99 42.75
C ALA A 795 -18.48 -10.76 41.85
N GLY A 796 -19.10 -10.94 40.67
CA GLY A 796 -19.44 -9.89 39.71
C GLY A 796 -20.87 -9.36 39.84
N GLU A 797 -21.68 -9.81 40.80
CA GLU A 797 -23.11 -9.49 40.95
C GLU A 797 -23.39 -7.98 40.92
N ARG A 798 -22.58 -7.16 41.58
CA ARG A 798 -22.73 -5.70 41.61
C ARG A 798 -22.65 -5.08 40.17
N TYR A 799 -21.81 -5.61 39.30
CA TYR A 799 -21.67 -5.12 37.93
C TYR A 799 -22.87 -5.55 37.09
N ILE A 800 -23.33 -6.80 37.25
CA ILE A 800 -24.49 -7.33 36.54
C ILE A 800 -25.73 -6.52 36.94
N LYS A 801 -25.96 -6.27 38.23
CA LYS A 801 -27.09 -5.46 38.72
C LYS A 801 -27.07 -4.05 38.12
N ASN A 802 -25.92 -3.38 38.18
CA ASN A 802 -25.82 -1.99 37.72
C ASN A 802 -25.91 -1.86 36.20
N LEU A 803 -25.12 -2.66 35.45
CA LEU A 803 -24.96 -2.49 34.00
C LEU A 803 -26.01 -3.24 33.17
N ALA A 804 -26.68 -4.23 33.74
CA ALA A 804 -27.80 -4.92 33.08
C ALA A 804 -29.18 -4.54 33.66
N ASN A 805 -29.24 -3.61 34.64
CA ASN A 805 -30.45 -3.17 35.30
C ASN A 805 -31.23 -4.33 35.96
N ILE A 806 -30.50 -5.20 36.67
CA ILE A 806 -31.07 -6.34 37.41
C ILE A 806 -31.28 -5.94 38.87
N THR A 807 -32.47 -6.16 39.38
CA THR A 807 -32.80 -5.89 40.79
C THR A 807 -32.42 -7.04 41.72
N GLU A 808 -32.61 -8.26 41.25
CA GLU A 808 -32.41 -9.46 42.03
C GLU A 808 -31.78 -10.56 41.16
N ILE A 809 -30.78 -11.25 41.73
CA ILE A 809 -30.15 -12.39 41.08
C ILE A 809 -30.27 -13.58 42.03
N THR A 810 -30.87 -14.68 41.55
CA THR A 810 -30.96 -15.96 42.26
C THR A 810 -29.99 -16.94 41.59
N PHE A 811 -29.07 -17.51 42.40
CA PHE A 811 -28.19 -18.56 41.96
C PHE A 811 -28.74 -19.91 42.38
N THR A 812 -28.79 -20.88 41.49
CA THR A 812 -29.31 -22.24 41.77
C THR A 812 -28.59 -23.30 40.93
N ASP A 813 -28.50 -24.51 41.46
CA ASP A 813 -28.11 -25.71 40.73
C ASP A 813 -29.34 -26.60 40.42
N ASP A 814 -30.52 -26.25 40.98
CA ASP A 814 -31.77 -26.97 40.79
C ASP A 814 -32.62 -26.37 39.66
N LYS A 815 -32.74 -27.11 38.55
CA LYS A 815 -33.54 -26.71 37.40
C LYS A 815 -35.05 -26.47 37.73
N LYS A 816 -35.55 -26.96 38.84
CA LYS A 816 -36.93 -26.73 39.29
C LYS A 816 -37.17 -25.31 39.81
N GLN A 817 -36.10 -24.57 40.12
CA GLN A 817 -36.19 -23.17 40.56
C GLN A 817 -36.13 -22.19 39.40
N VAL A 818 -35.93 -22.69 38.16
CA VAL A 818 -35.99 -21.87 36.94
C VAL A 818 -37.44 -21.58 36.60
N PRO A 819 -37.83 -20.34 36.28
CA PRO A 819 -39.18 -20.01 35.89
C PRO A 819 -39.64 -20.79 34.64
N ASP A 820 -40.86 -21.34 34.65
CA ASP A 820 -41.42 -22.10 33.51
C ASP A 820 -41.49 -21.27 32.23
N GLU A 821 -41.70 -19.96 32.34
CA GLU A 821 -41.73 -19.01 31.24
C GLU A 821 -40.60 -17.97 31.40
N ALA A 822 -39.47 -18.23 30.79
CA ALA A 822 -38.31 -17.32 30.79
C ALA A 822 -37.62 -17.31 29.44
N MET A 823 -36.97 -16.21 29.11
CA MET A 823 -35.96 -16.15 28.07
C MET A 823 -34.63 -16.60 28.66
N SER A 824 -33.86 -17.37 27.91
CA SER A 824 -32.60 -17.89 28.42
C SER A 824 -31.42 -17.59 27.51
N ALA A 825 -30.24 -17.47 28.08
CA ALA A 825 -28.98 -17.42 27.37
C ALA A 825 -27.94 -18.29 28.10
N VAL A 826 -27.08 -18.94 27.34
CA VAL A 826 -25.96 -19.73 27.83
C VAL A 826 -24.70 -18.87 27.84
N VAL A 827 -23.99 -18.91 28.97
CA VAL A 827 -22.67 -18.32 29.14
C VAL A 827 -21.70 -19.41 29.65
N ASP A 828 -20.41 -19.11 29.72
CA ASP A 828 -19.43 -20.09 30.17
C ASP A 828 -19.76 -20.58 31.61
N GLY A 829 -20.10 -21.86 31.72
CA GLY A 829 -20.42 -22.52 32.97
C GLY A 829 -21.75 -22.14 33.62
N ALA A 830 -22.67 -21.44 32.94
CA ALA A 830 -23.98 -21.08 33.49
C ALA A 830 -25.07 -20.87 32.42
N GLU A 831 -26.33 -21.01 32.83
CA GLU A 831 -27.50 -20.61 32.04
C GLU A 831 -28.23 -19.46 32.76
N ILE A 832 -28.48 -18.37 32.06
CA ILE A 832 -29.16 -17.18 32.62
C ILE A 832 -30.60 -17.16 32.13
N TYR A 833 -31.54 -17.04 33.05
CA TYR A 833 -32.98 -17.01 32.80
C TYR A 833 -33.58 -15.70 33.28
N ILE A 834 -34.29 -15.04 32.39
CA ILE A 834 -35.04 -13.81 32.71
C ILE A 834 -36.53 -14.10 32.58
N PRO A 835 -37.34 -13.95 33.64
CA PRO A 835 -38.77 -14.17 33.56
C PRO A 835 -39.46 -13.35 32.51
N LEU A 836 -40.33 -13.96 31.72
CA LEU A 836 -40.98 -13.28 30.58
C LEU A 836 -41.90 -12.11 31.04
N GLU A 837 -42.46 -12.22 32.22
CA GLU A 837 -43.30 -11.17 32.87
C GLU A 837 -42.52 -9.90 33.19
N ASP A 838 -41.20 -10.01 33.43
CA ASP A 838 -40.32 -8.88 33.65
C ASP A 838 -39.92 -8.21 32.33
N LEU A 839 -39.84 -8.96 31.23
CA LEU A 839 -39.40 -8.51 29.92
C LEU A 839 -40.52 -7.79 29.14
N ILE A 840 -41.74 -8.34 29.19
CA ILE A 840 -42.88 -7.89 28.41
C ILE A 840 -43.94 -7.26 29.32
N ASP A 841 -44.39 -6.07 29.02
CA ASP A 841 -45.63 -5.52 29.56
C ASP A 841 -46.79 -6.08 28.72
N PHE A 842 -47.35 -7.20 29.16
CA PHE A 842 -48.40 -7.87 28.41
C PHE A 842 -49.62 -6.97 28.17
N ALA A 843 -49.92 -6.00 29.03
CA ALA A 843 -51.04 -5.08 28.82
C ALA A 843 -50.75 -4.06 27.72
N ALA A 844 -49.56 -3.45 27.76
CA ALA A 844 -49.08 -2.53 26.72
C ALA A 844 -48.87 -3.25 25.39
N GLU A 845 -48.32 -4.48 25.38
CA GLU A 845 -48.15 -5.26 24.16
C GLU A 845 -49.49 -5.69 23.54
N TYR A 846 -50.45 -6.06 24.40
CA TYR A 846 -51.82 -6.28 23.90
C TYR A 846 -52.39 -5.09 23.19
N ASP A 847 -52.30 -3.90 23.79
CA ASP A 847 -52.81 -2.68 23.20
C ASP A 847 -52.04 -2.27 21.91
N ARG A 848 -50.74 -2.54 21.87
CA ARG A 848 -49.92 -2.37 20.68
C ARG A 848 -50.34 -3.32 19.55
N LEU A 849 -50.46 -4.60 19.85
CA LEU A 849 -50.87 -5.63 18.90
C LEU A 849 -52.31 -5.39 18.42
N LEU A 850 -53.17 -4.89 19.26
CA LEU A 850 -54.55 -4.55 18.90
C LEU A 850 -54.60 -3.37 17.91
N LYS A 851 -53.77 -2.34 18.12
CA LYS A 851 -53.61 -1.22 17.16
C LYS A 851 -53.02 -1.72 15.84
N GLU A 852 -52.00 -2.57 15.87
CA GLU A 852 -51.37 -3.11 14.69
C GLU A 852 -52.32 -4.04 13.92
N LYS A 853 -53.12 -4.85 14.59
CA LYS A 853 -54.18 -5.67 14.00
C LYS A 853 -55.15 -4.78 13.23
N LYS A 854 -55.68 -3.71 13.87
CA LYS A 854 -56.58 -2.76 13.25
C LYS A 854 -55.94 -2.07 12.04
N ARG A 855 -54.71 -1.71 12.13
CA ARG A 855 -53.94 -1.15 10.99
C ARG A 855 -53.87 -2.11 9.81
N LEU A 856 -53.47 -3.35 10.06
CA LEU A 856 -53.36 -4.40 9.05
C LEU A 856 -54.71 -4.77 8.46
N GLU A 857 -55.79 -4.85 9.27
CA GLU A 857 -57.18 -5.03 8.78
C GLU A 857 -57.56 -3.90 7.84
N GLY A 858 -57.19 -2.65 8.15
CA GLY A 858 -57.40 -1.49 7.28
C GLY A 858 -56.65 -1.59 5.96
N GLU A 859 -55.37 -2.05 6.00
CA GLU A 859 -54.56 -2.24 4.79
C GLU A 859 -55.09 -3.37 3.89
N VAL A 860 -55.46 -4.53 4.47
CA VAL A 860 -56.12 -5.63 3.73
C VAL A 860 -57.39 -5.11 3.06
N LYS A 861 -58.27 -4.45 3.80
CA LYS A 861 -59.51 -3.88 3.26
C LYS A 861 -59.24 -2.85 2.15
N ARG A 862 -58.20 -2.02 2.28
CA ARG A 862 -57.84 -1.02 1.27
C ARG A 862 -57.37 -1.71 -0.03
N VAL A 863 -56.52 -2.75 0.09
CA VAL A 863 -56.01 -3.50 -1.07
C VAL A 863 -57.16 -4.31 -1.72
N GLU A 864 -58.03 -4.93 -0.91
CA GLU A 864 -59.24 -5.64 -1.39
C GLU A 864 -60.19 -4.69 -2.16
N GLY A 865 -60.41 -3.49 -1.60
CA GLY A 865 -61.21 -2.47 -2.27
C GLY A 865 -60.63 -2.04 -3.62
N LYS A 866 -59.31 -1.99 -3.73
CA LYS A 866 -58.67 -1.75 -5.03
C LYS A 866 -58.83 -2.92 -5.99
N LEU A 867 -58.59 -4.15 -5.51
CA LEU A 867 -58.71 -5.36 -6.31
C LEU A 867 -60.14 -5.76 -6.69
N SER A 868 -61.17 -5.24 -5.97
CA SER A 868 -62.60 -5.43 -6.33
C SER A 868 -63.15 -4.30 -7.22
N ASN A 869 -62.41 -3.22 -7.41
CA ASN A 869 -62.83 -2.12 -8.28
C ASN A 869 -62.59 -2.46 -9.75
N GLN A 870 -63.69 -2.76 -10.47
CA GLN A 870 -63.61 -3.10 -11.89
C GLN A 870 -63.00 -1.99 -12.75
N GLY A 871 -63.14 -0.71 -12.37
CA GLY A 871 -62.49 0.41 -13.05
C GLY A 871 -60.98 0.42 -12.88
N PHE A 872 -60.46 -0.10 -11.77
CA PHE A 872 -59.00 -0.27 -11.55
C PHE A 872 -58.48 -1.49 -12.32
N ILE A 873 -59.14 -2.63 -12.20
CA ILE A 873 -58.68 -3.87 -12.87
C ILE A 873 -58.64 -3.76 -14.38
N SER A 874 -59.62 -3.00 -14.97
CA SER A 874 -59.69 -2.87 -16.42
C SER A 874 -58.72 -1.85 -17.04
N LYS A 875 -58.10 -0.96 -16.20
CA LYS A 875 -57.20 0.11 -16.67
C LYS A 875 -55.76 0.01 -16.20
N ALA A 876 -55.48 -0.74 -15.12
CA ALA A 876 -54.15 -0.87 -14.58
C ALA A 876 -53.33 -1.93 -15.34
N PRO A 877 -52.04 -1.70 -15.53
CA PRO A 877 -51.11 -2.70 -16.07
C PRO A 877 -51.07 -3.98 -15.20
N GLU A 878 -50.97 -5.13 -15.82
CA GLU A 878 -50.98 -6.44 -15.17
C GLU A 878 -49.93 -6.54 -14.05
N LYS A 879 -48.78 -5.90 -14.23
CA LYS A 879 -47.73 -5.78 -13.21
C LYS A 879 -48.21 -5.13 -11.91
N VAL A 880 -48.96 -4.05 -12.03
CA VAL A 880 -49.50 -3.30 -10.88
C VAL A 880 -50.60 -4.08 -10.15
N ILE A 881 -51.40 -4.84 -10.91
CA ILE A 881 -52.43 -5.72 -10.33
C ILE A 881 -51.74 -6.86 -9.54
N ASN A 882 -50.67 -7.43 -10.05
CA ASN A 882 -49.94 -8.48 -9.37
C ASN A 882 -49.19 -7.94 -8.13
N GLU A 883 -48.60 -6.76 -8.18
CA GLU A 883 -48.05 -6.10 -7.02
C GLU A 883 -49.06 -5.84 -5.89
N GLU A 884 -50.30 -5.46 -6.23
CA GLU A 884 -51.38 -5.30 -5.21
C GLU A 884 -51.85 -6.66 -4.69
N LYS A 885 -51.89 -7.73 -5.49
CA LYS A 885 -52.14 -9.11 -5.00
C LYS A 885 -51.09 -9.59 -4.04
N ASP A 886 -49.81 -9.37 -4.36
CA ASP A 886 -48.69 -9.74 -3.50
C ASP A 886 -48.75 -8.95 -2.16
N LYS A 887 -49.08 -7.69 -2.19
CA LYS A 887 -49.33 -6.90 -0.99
C LYS A 887 -50.47 -7.47 -0.16
N LYS A 888 -51.56 -7.92 -0.78
CA LYS A 888 -52.68 -8.56 -0.07
C LYS A 888 -52.18 -9.78 0.70
N ILE A 889 -51.53 -10.70 0.01
CA ILE A 889 -51.00 -11.96 0.59
C ILE A 889 -50.05 -11.63 1.77
N LYS A 890 -49.19 -10.65 1.59
CA LYS A 890 -48.27 -10.20 2.61
C LYS A 890 -48.98 -9.64 3.84
N TYR A 891 -49.99 -8.77 3.66
CA TYR A 891 -50.74 -8.19 4.78
C TYR A 891 -51.63 -9.22 5.47
N GLU A 892 -52.21 -10.18 4.75
CA GLU A 892 -52.98 -11.29 5.35
C GLU A 892 -52.07 -12.22 6.20
N ASP A 893 -50.88 -12.55 5.72
CA ASP A 893 -49.90 -13.33 6.51
C ASP A 893 -49.47 -12.57 7.77
N MET A 894 -49.17 -11.27 7.64
CA MET A 894 -48.85 -10.43 8.82
C MET A 894 -50.03 -10.34 9.79
N LEU A 895 -51.25 -10.18 9.31
CA LEU A 895 -52.48 -10.13 10.13
C LEU A 895 -52.72 -11.43 10.85
N ALA A 896 -52.50 -12.58 10.21
CA ALA A 896 -52.62 -13.90 10.84
C ALA A 896 -51.59 -14.07 11.96
N LYS A 897 -50.34 -13.69 11.74
CA LYS A 897 -49.27 -13.74 12.75
C LYS A 897 -49.57 -12.82 13.93
N VAL A 898 -49.97 -11.58 13.68
CA VAL A 898 -50.36 -10.60 14.73
C VAL A 898 -51.56 -11.10 15.49
N SER A 899 -52.57 -11.68 14.83
CA SER A 899 -53.77 -12.23 15.52
C SER A 899 -53.47 -13.42 16.39
N ALA A 900 -52.63 -14.35 15.94
CA ALA A 900 -52.16 -15.47 16.75
C ALA A 900 -51.39 -15.01 17.99
N ARG A 901 -50.46 -14.06 17.82
CA ARG A 901 -49.70 -13.47 18.93
C ARG A 901 -50.61 -12.70 19.90
N LEU A 902 -51.60 -11.94 19.37
CA LEU A 902 -52.59 -11.22 20.17
C LEU A 902 -53.38 -12.18 21.06
N GLY A 903 -53.82 -13.36 20.56
CA GLY A 903 -54.50 -14.38 21.32
C GLY A 903 -53.67 -14.96 22.49
N THR A 904 -52.38 -15.12 22.28
CA THR A 904 -51.45 -15.58 23.32
C THR A 904 -51.22 -14.49 24.37
N VAL A 905 -51.02 -13.25 23.95
CA VAL A 905 -50.80 -12.10 24.86
C VAL A 905 -52.05 -11.73 25.62
N ALA A 906 -53.27 -11.85 25.02
CA ALA A 906 -54.54 -11.62 25.71
C ALA A 906 -54.75 -12.50 26.95
N LYS A 907 -54.44 -13.82 26.82
CA LYS A 907 -54.53 -14.73 27.96
C LYS A 907 -53.57 -14.34 29.12
N LYS A 908 -52.41 -13.80 28.80
CA LYS A 908 -51.38 -13.37 29.78
C LYS A 908 -51.67 -11.96 30.35
N ALA A 909 -52.29 -11.10 29.57
CA ALA A 909 -52.73 -9.77 29.99
C ALA A 909 -54.03 -9.77 30.82
N GLY A 910 -54.68 -10.94 31.01
CA GLY A 910 -55.97 -11.06 31.72
C GLY A 910 -57.12 -10.38 30.95
N LYS A 911 -56.99 -10.27 29.62
CA LYS A 911 -58.01 -9.61 28.73
C LYS A 911 -58.72 -10.62 27.84
#